data_ba4f8ebf2cc8c51277600c433e6eac04
#
_entry.id   ba4f8ebf2cc8c51277600c433e6eac04
#
_cell.length_a   1.000
_cell.length_b   1.000
_cell.length_c   1.000
_cell.angle_alpha   90.00
_cell.angle_beta   90.00
_cell.angle_gamma   90.00
#
_symmetry.space_group_name_H-M   'P 1'
#
loop_
_entity.id
_entity.type
_entity.pdbx_description
1 polymer ?
#
loop_
_entity_poly.entity_id
_entity_poly.type
_entity_poly.pdbx_seq_one_letter_code
_entity_poly.pdbx_strand_id
1 'polypeptide(L)'
;MKKILVSIALMMALAAVVCGQRHGGMITGRVTDEGGIPLPGASVVVLDAGTGVAADNEGRYTLRGLSDGSYNLRISFTGYEPMDTMLVVRGTAVADVSLKVALYVAPEVIVRGSRAGARTPMAHSTVGSDELRERDLTRDMPYLLSLTPSVVETSDAGTGIGYTSLRIRGTDASRINITLDGIPLNDSESQQVFWVDLPDLASSTGSIQVQRGVGTSTNGAGAFGASVNISSLTPPSEAGASADISYGSFNTSRLSAKAWTGMLGDRFSMMVRASDIHSDGYVDHSKAGIRSTMVSGAWSAPSDMIRFNVITGSQKTGISWWGVPAEILPENRRYNPAGEYVGADGVTRYYEDETDVYTQNHYHLFHTHLFPGRVSLNTGIHLTTGLGYYEEQKSDINPFEYGLSGMFPSDPAITETDIVQRKWLDNLFYGAVWSLIKQGAGTEWTLGGALNRYDGDHYGTILWMENPGNISPGHEWYRNSGVKDEVNVYGKVNASLTGSLSGFLDLQLRHIGYRFEGPDDDMKELDGSHRFLFFNPKAGLFWSNGSGSEAFVSVAVAHREPTRADYKDAAGDPSATPGRERLTDFEGGYTFRTSAAALGVNLYYMVYRDQLVPTGRISSTGYPIMTNVPESYRAGVELSGTYRPSPLAAMKMNMTISRSRILDFRNYYFNYNTDDWSEEYLYSDLGTVDIAYSPRITGSAELEVNPAERLSFSLTGKYVGKQYFDNTMSADRAIDPYFVSNLSAAYGFRLKKAGELTLRLMVSNLLDTRYENNAYGGMWTEDGDEKTWAYYFPQAGINYTAGISISF
;
A
#
# COMPACT_ATOMS: atom_id res chain seq x y z
N MET A 1 21.49 5.98 -20.48
CA MET A 1 21.08 7.34 -20.91
C MET A 1 20.80 7.48 -22.41
N LYS A 2 21.70 7.14 -23.36
CA LYS A 2 21.40 7.27 -24.82
C LYS A 2 20.20 6.43 -25.29
N LYS A 3 20.01 5.20 -24.80
CA LYS A 3 18.87 4.32 -25.15
C LYS A 3 17.55 4.83 -24.60
N ILE A 4 17.55 5.43 -23.40
CA ILE A 4 16.36 6.03 -22.75
C ILE A 4 15.91 7.28 -23.49
N LEU A 5 16.85 8.15 -23.90
CA LEU A 5 16.56 9.35 -24.68
C LEU A 5 16.01 9.02 -26.08
N VAL A 6 16.49 7.96 -26.72
CA VAL A 6 15.99 7.51 -28.03
C VAL A 6 14.56 6.96 -27.91
N SER A 7 14.24 6.20 -26.85
CA SER A 7 12.88 5.70 -26.61
C SER A 7 11.90 6.82 -26.30
N ILE A 8 12.30 7.81 -25.51
CA ILE A 8 11.48 9.01 -25.21
C ILE A 8 11.31 9.88 -26.47
N ALA A 9 12.35 10.04 -27.27
CA ALA A 9 12.29 10.81 -28.52
C ALA A 9 11.42 10.11 -29.58
N LEU A 10 11.45 8.79 -29.66
CA LEU A 10 10.58 8.00 -30.55
C LEU A 10 9.12 8.08 -30.12
N MET A 11 8.83 8.06 -28.80
CA MET A 11 7.49 8.28 -28.25
C MET A 11 6.97 9.70 -28.53
N MET A 12 7.82 10.73 -28.42
CA MET A 12 7.43 12.11 -28.72
C MET A 12 7.24 12.37 -30.24
N ALA A 13 7.98 11.68 -31.09
CA ALA A 13 7.83 11.83 -32.55
C ALA A 13 6.53 11.18 -33.09
N LEU A 14 6.04 10.09 -32.47
CA LEU A 14 4.73 9.50 -32.82
C LEU A 14 3.54 10.37 -32.37
N ALA A 15 3.71 11.18 -31.32
CA ALA A 15 2.64 12.07 -30.81
C ALA A 15 2.42 13.33 -31.68
N ALA A 16 3.38 13.69 -32.55
CA ALA A 16 3.34 14.94 -33.31
C ALA A 16 2.54 14.85 -34.63
N VAL A 17 2.06 13.66 -35.05
CA VAL A 17 1.48 13.47 -36.40
C VAL A 17 -0.04 13.60 -36.46
N VAL A 18 -0.75 13.82 -35.33
CA VAL A 18 -2.23 13.89 -35.33
C VAL A 18 -2.73 15.25 -34.79
N CYS A 19 -2.36 16.34 -35.43
CA CYS A 19 -2.99 17.65 -35.24
C CYS A 19 -3.93 17.97 -36.41
N GLY A 20 -5.22 17.58 -36.27
CA GLY A 20 -6.26 17.89 -37.21
C GLY A 20 -7.49 18.54 -36.55
N GLN A 21 -7.74 19.76 -36.93
CA GLN A 21 -8.92 20.63 -36.78
C GLN A 21 -9.87 20.50 -35.56
N ARG A 22 -9.82 21.54 -34.74
CA ARG A 22 -10.76 21.79 -33.63
C ARG A 22 -12.05 22.43 -34.10
N HIS A 23 -13.21 21.73 -33.95
CA HIS A 23 -14.49 22.38 -33.78
C HIS A 23 -14.86 22.19 -32.29
N GLY A 24 -15.12 23.32 -31.60
CA GLY A 24 -15.37 23.30 -30.13
C GLY A 24 -16.83 22.93 -29.83
N GLY A 25 -17.15 21.65 -29.81
CA GLY A 25 -18.41 21.15 -29.30
C GLY A 25 -18.58 21.36 -27.81
N MET A 26 -19.81 21.50 -27.32
CA MET A 26 -20.13 21.78 -25.92
C MET A 26 -21.36 20.94 -25.50
N ILE A 27 -21.31 20.37 -24.29
CA ILE A 27 -22.47 19.81 -23.60
C ILE A 27 -22.83 20.72 -22.45
N THR A 28 -24.06 21.12 -22.33
CA THR A 28 -24.62 21.92 -21.23
C THR A 28 -25.89 21.27 -20.72
N GLY A 29 -26.25 21.49 -19.48
CA GLY A 29 -27.46 20.93 -18.88
C GLY A 29 -27.56 21.23 -17.40
N ARG A 30 -28.60 20.67 -16.78
CA ARG A 30 -28.91 20.78 -15.37
C ARG A 30 -29.10 19.41 -14.74
N VAL A 31 -28.53 19.20 -13.57
CA VAL A 31 -28.72 17.98 -12.77
C VAL A 31 -29.64 18.30 -11.60
N THR A 32 -30.74 17.56 -11.49
CA THR A 32 -31.77 17.74 -10.44
C THR A 32 -32.09 16.36 -9.83
N ASP A 33 -32.83 16.34 -8.74
CA ASP A 33 -33.49 15.13 -8.24
C ASP A 33 -34.86 14.93 -8.92
N GLU A 34 -35.56 13.83 -8.59
CA GLU A 34 -36.91 13.53 -9.10
C GLU A 34 -37.96 14.60 -8.70
N GLY A 35 -37.72 15.36 -7.65
CA GLY A 35 -38.52 16.51 -7.21
C GLY A 35 -38.17 17.81 -7.93
N GLY A 36 -37.20 17.82 -8.86
CA GLY A 36 -36.71 19.00 -9.54
C GLY A 36 -35.77 19.89 -8.72
N ILE A 37 -35.31 19.44 -7.54
CA ILE A 37 -34.37 20.16 -6.71
C ILE A 37 -32.97 20.07 -7.34
N PRO A 38 -32.24 21.19 -7.54
CA PRO A 38 -30.90 21.17 -8.09
C PRO A 38 -29.95 20.33 -7.21
N LEU A 39 -29.01 19.65 -7.86
CA LEU A 39 -27.96 18.85 -7.20
C LEU A 39 -26.58 19.52 -7.37
N PRO A 40 -26.23 20.54 -6.54
CA PRO A 40 -24.96 21.24 -6.62
C PRO A 40 -23.79 20.31 -6.36
N GLY A 41 -22.75 20.35 -7.21
CA GLY A 41 -21.60 19.47 -7.10
C GLY A 41 -21.81 18.07 -7.69
N ALA A 42 -22.94 17.81 -8.36
CA ALA A 42 -23.11 16.59 -9.14
C ALA A 42 -21.97 16.46 -10.17
N SER A 43 -21.36 15.31 -10.22
CA SER A 43 -20.25 15.01 -11.14
C SER A 43 -20.82 14.59 -12.50
N VAL A 44 -20.41 15.27 -13.56
CA VAL A 44 -20.75 14.93 -14.94
C VAL A 44 -19.46 14.60 -15.68
N VAL A 45 -19.28 13.33 -16.02
CA VAL A 45 -18.05 12.81 -16.64
C VAL A 45 -18.36 12.26 -18.00
N VAL A 46 -17.55 12.63 -18.98
CA VAL A 46 -17.54 11.99 -20.31
C VAL A 46 -16.61 10.81 -20.25
N LEU A 47 -17.15 9.59 -20.18
CA LEU A 47 -16.38 8.35 -20.01
C LEU A 47 -15.38 8.15 -21.14
N ASP A 48 -15.82 8.43 -22.40
CA ASP A 48 -14.98 8.26 -23.58
C ASP A 48 -13.86 9.29 -23.73
N ALA A 49 -13.93 10.42 -23.04
CA ALA A 49 -12.95 11.50 -23.11
C ALA A 49 -12.17 11.68 -21.79
N GLY A 50 -12.56 11.02 -20.71
CA GLY A 50 -11.93 11.14 -19.40
C GLY A 50 -11.98 12.55 -18.81
N THR A 51 -12.91 13.40 -19.29
CA THR A 51 -13.11 14.77 -18.83
C THR A 51 -14.43 14.89 -18.09
N GLY A 52 -14.48 15.73 -17.07
CA GLY A 52 -15.70 15.93 -16.28
C GLY A 52 -15.76 17.31 -15.67
N VAL A 53 -16.95 17.69 -15.20
CA VAL A 53 -17.22 18.94 -14.51
C VAL A 53 -18.18 18.67 -13.36
N ALA A 54 -18.09 19.47 -12.30
CA ALA A 54 -19.09 19.49 -11.24
C ALA A 54 -20.19 20.54 -11.57
N ALA A 55 -21.44 20.22 -11.28
CA ALA A 55 -22.55 21.14 -11.41
C ALA A 55 -22.44 22.30 -10.41
N ASP A 56 -22.86 23.50 -10.80
CA ASP A 56 -22.89 24.70 -9.97
C ASP A 56 -24.01 24.65 -8.91
N ASN A 57 -24.19 25.75 -8.17
CA ASN A 57 -25.19 25.84 -7.09
C ASN A 57 -26.66 25.71 -7.57
N GLU A 58 -26.92 25.95 -8.83
CA GLU A 58 -28.22 25.78 -9.49
C GLU A 58 -28.33 24.42 -10.20
N GLY A 59 -27.32 23.52 -10.00
CA GLY A 59 -27.25 22.22 -10.64
C GLY A 59 -26.83 22.27 -12.12
N ARG A 60 -26.41 23.42 -12.66
CA ARG A 60 -26.04 23.59 -14.07
C ARG A 60 -24.59 23.16 -14.29
N TYR A 61 -24.33 22.59 -15.48
CA TYR A 61 -22.99 22.22 -15.89
C TYR A 61 -22.70 22.57 -17.34
N THR A 62 -21.42 22.70 -17.69
CA THR A 62 -20.98 22.96 -19.05
C THR A 62 -19.65 22.27 -19.32
N LEU A 63 -19.65 21.28 -20.20
CA LEU A 63 -18.47 20.59 -20.73
C LEU A 63 -18.13 21.22 -22.08
N ARG A 64 -16.89 21.71 -22.24
CA ARG A 64 -16.41 22.40 -23.45
C ARG A 64 -15.23 21.63 -24.07
N GLY A 65 -14.99 21.90 -25.38
CA GLY A 65 -13.83 21.41 -26.09
C GLY A 65 -13.97 19.97 -26.58
N LEU A 66 -15.21 19.48 -26.73
CA LEU A 66 -15.52 18.20 -27.31
C LEU A 66 -15.52 18.31 -28.85
N SER A 67 -15.13 17.26 -29.55
CA SER A 67 -15.31 17.15 -31.00
C SER A 67 -16.74 16.72 -31.31
N ASP A 68 -17.22 16.93 -32.52
CA ASP A 68 -18.51 16.36 -32.94
C ASP A 68 -18.41 14.83 -32.91
N GLY A 69 -19.35 14.16 -32.23
CA GLY A 69 -19.34 12.72 -32.01
C GLY A 69 -20.36 12.25 -30.99
N SER A 70 -20.41 10.94 -30.75
CA SER A 70 -21.23 10.32 -29.70
C SER A 70 -20.38 10.14 -28.46
N TYR A 71 -20.90 10.49 -27.29
CA TYR A 71 -20.23 10.42 -26.00
C TYR A 71 -21.10 9.74 -24.96
N ASN A 72 -20.50 8.88 -24.17
CA ASN A 72 -21.10 8.29 -22.96
C ASN A 72 -20.84 9.20 -21.78
N LEU A 73 -21.91 9.77 -21.22
CA LEU A 73 -21.85 10.60 -20.00
C LEU A 73 -22.25 9.75 -18.82
N ARG A 74 -21.47 9.82 -17.75
CA ARG A 74 -21.86 9.37 -16.42
C ARG A 74 -22.14 10.59 -15.55
N ILE A 75 -23.35 10.65 -15.03
CA ILE A 75 -23.78 11.68 -14.10
C ILE A 75 -24.01 11.01 -12.76
N SER A 76 -23.33 11.52 -11.72
CA SER A 76 -23.42 10.95 -10.37
C SER A 76 -23.48 12.06 -9.32
N PHE A 77 -24.22 11.78 -8.26
CA PHE A 77 -24.28 12.61 -7.07
C PHE A 77 -24.49 11.73 -5.86
N THR A 78 -23.88 12.09 -4.74
CA THR A 78 -23.94 11.27 -3.52
C THR A 78 -25.35 11.14 -3.00
N GLY A 79 -25.78 9.91 -2.76
CA GLY A 79 -27.17 9.60 -2.36
C GLY A 79 -28.13 9.44 -3.54
N TYR A 80 -27.63 9.44 -4.78
CA TYR A 80 -28.43 9.26 -5.99
C TYR A 80 -27.84 8.15 -6.86
N GLU A 81 -28.70 7.44 -7.59
CA GLU A 81 -28.28 6.45 -8.59
C GLU A 81 -27.49 7.15 -9.70
N PRO A 82 -26.26 6.68 -10.02
CA PRO A 82 -25.56 7.22 -11.16
C PRO A 82 -26.29 6.89 -12.45
N MET A 83 -26.37 7.85 -13.34
CA MET A 83 -27.03 7.71 -14.64
C MET A 83 -26.00 7.76 -15.76
N ASP A 84 -25.96 6.72 -16.57
CA ASP A 84 -25.19 6.69 -17.80
C ASP A 84 -26.12 7.01 -18.98
N THR A 85 -25.70 7.95 -19.82
CA THR A 85 -26.48 8.35 -20.99
C THR A 85 -25.58 8.64 -22.19
N MET A 86 -26.01 8.23 -23.38
CA MET A 86 -25.29 8.53 -24.61
C MET A 86 -25.85 9.79 -25.26
N LEU A 87 -24.98 10.73 -25.61
CA LEU A 87 -25.33 12.00 -26.22
C LEU A 87 -24.50 12.22 -27.49
N VAL A 88 -25.17 12.67 -28.54
CA VAL A 88 -24.53 13.07 -29.80
C VAL A 88 -24.27 14.58 -29.76
N VAL A 89 -23.00 14.97 -29.81
CA VAL A 89 -22.57 16.37 -29.86
C VAL A 89 -22.39 16.79 -31.33
N ARG A 90 -23.10 17.84 -31.73
CA ARG A 90 -22.94 18.55 -33.00
C ARG A 90 -23.01 20.06 -32.70
N GLY A 91 -21.84 20.63 -32.42
CA GLY A 91 -21.75 21.97 -31.86
C GLY A 91 -22.19 21.99 -30.36
N THR A 92 -23.40 22.45 -30.04
CA THR A 92 -23.91 22.45 -28.66
C THR A 92 -24.98 21.36 -28.48
N ALA A 93 -24.80 20.51 -27.46
CA ALA A 93 -25.80 19.54 -27.02
C ALA A 93 -26.30 19.88 -25.61
N VAL A 94 -27.58 19.66 -25.33
CA VAL A 94 -28.19 19.90 -24.03
C VAL A 94 -28.61 18.56 -23.42
N ALA A 95 -28.24 18.32 -22.17
CA ALA A 95 -28.58 17.12 -21.40
C ALA A 95 -29.01 17.55 -19.98
N ASP A 96 -30.30 17.78 -19.78
CA ASP A 96 -30.88 17.92 -18.45
C ASP A 96 -31.12 16.52 -17.87
N VAL A 97 -30.65 16.28 -16.64
CA VAL A 97 -30.68 14.96 -16.02
C VAL A 97 -31.37 15.05 -14.66
N SER A 98 -32.33 14.16 -14.44
CA SER A 98 -32.91 13.93 -13.11
C SER A 98 -32.39 12.63 -12.55
N LEU A 99 -31.65 12.69 -11.44
CA LEU A 99 -31.15 11.53 -10.76
C LEU A 99 -32.19 11.02 -9.74
N LYS A 100 -32.39 9.73 -9.73
CA LYS A 100 -33.20 9.06 -8.71
C LYS A 100 -32.46 9.04 -7.40
N VAL A 101 -33.17 9.29 -6.28
CA VAL A 101 -32.58 9.02 -4.97
C VAL A 101 -32.19 7.55 -4.93
N ALA A 102 -30.92 7.28 -4.75
CA ALA A 102 -30.46 5.92 -4.56
C ALA A 102 -31.13 5.40 -3.29
N LEU A 103 -31.99 4.41 -3.44
CA LEU A 103 -32.39 3.54 -2.31
C LEU A 103 -31.16 2.82 -1.72
N TYR A 104 -30.04 2.97 -2.38
CA TYR A 104 -28.72 2.46 -2.10
C TYR A 104 -27.83 3.63 -1.70
N VAL A 105 -27.58 3.80 -0.40
CA VAL A 105 -26.55 4.73 0.08
C VAL A 105 -25.21 4.20 -0.40
N ALA A 106 -24.63 4.87 -1.39
CA ALA A 106 -23.40 4.42 -2.01
C ALA A 106 -22.29 4.21 -0.96
N PRO A 107 -21.45 3.20 -1.08
CA PRO A 107 -20.29 2.95 -0.20
C PRO A 107 -19.39 4.15 -0.02
N GLU A 108 -19.40 5.07 -0.98
CA GLU A 108 -18.69 6.35 -0.94
C GLU A 108 -18.96 7.18 0.33
N VAL A 109 -20.11 7.02 0.99
CA VAL A 109 -20.43 7.78 2.22
C VAL A 109 -19.60 7.27 3.40
N ILE A 110 -19.37 5.96 3.49
CA ILE A 110 -18.57 5.35 4.56
C ILE A 110 -17.09 5.78 4.46
N VAL A 111 -16.56 5.86 3.25
CA VAL A 111 -15.15 6.11 2.98
C VAL A 111 -14.79 7.60 2.93
N ARG A 112 -15.79 8.51 2.84
CA ARG A 112 -15.54 9.98 2.79
C ARG A 112 -14.78 10.51 3.99
N GLY A 113 -14.93 9.92 5.15
CA GLY A 113 -14.21 10.35 6.35
C GLY A 113 -12.68 10.31 6.18
N SER A 114 -12.15 9.33 5.47
CA SER A 114 -10.70 9.06 5.32
C SER A 114 -10.11 9.52 3.98
N ARG A 115 -10.94 9.85 2.97
CA ARG A 115 -10.49 10.25 1.63
C ARG A 115 -10.41 11.76 1.42
N ALA A 116 -9.47 12.15 0.56
CA ALA A 116 -9.42 13.50 0.03
C ALA A 116 -10.56 13.70 -1.00
N GLY A 117 -11.36 14.71 -0.81
CA GLY A 117 -12.36 15.15 -1.78
C GLY A 117 -11.73 16.01 -2.89
N ALA A 118 -12.52 16.31 -3.92
CA ALA A 118 -12.06 17.07 -5.10
C ALA A 118 -11.48 18.47 -4.80
N ARG A 119 -11.80 19.06 -3.65
CA ARG A 119 -11.30 20.39 -3.22
C ARG A 119 -10.39 20.31 -1.97
N THR A 120 -9.90 19.13 -1.64
CA THR A 120 -8.98 18.96 -0.53
C THR A 120 -7.56 19.30 -0.99
N PRO A 121 -6.84 20.24 -0.33
CA PRO A 121 -5.54 20.74 -0.77
C PRO A 121 -4.41 19.77 -0.43
N MET A 122 -4.30 18.67 -1.18
CA MET A 122 -3.25 17.68 -1.01
C MET A 122 -2.99 16.85 -2.26
N ALA A 123 -1.79 16.31 -2.37
CA ALA A 123 -1.40 15.41 -3.44
C ALA A 123 -2.05 14.03 -3.26
N HIS A 124 -2.90 13.62 -4.18
CA HIS A 124 -3.48 12.27 -4.16
C HIS A 124 -3.65 11.70 -5.57
N SER A 125 -3.79 10.38 -5.65
CA SER A 125 -4.09 9.63 -6.86
C SER A 125 -5.13 8.57 -6.53
N THR A 126 -6.06 8.30 -7.45
CA THR A 126 -7.08 7.26 -7.28
C THR A 126 -6.96 6.25 -8.41
N VAL A 127 -6.90 4.97 -8.05
CA VAL A 127 -6.91 3.82 -8.96
C VAL A 127 -8.28 3.17 -8.84
N GLY A 128 -9.03 3.09 -9.94
CA GLY A 128 -10.38 2.51 -9.96
C GLY A 128 -10.37 0.99 -10.17
N SER A 129 -11.54 0.36 -9.98
CA SER A 129 -11.70 -1.10 -10.11
C SER A 129 -11.31 -1.63 -11.50
N ASP A 130 -11.60 -0.89 -12.56
CA ASP A 130 -11.28 -1.31 -13.92
C ASP A 130 -9.77 -1.33 -14.15
N GLU A 131 -9.07 -0.27 -13.72
CA GLU A 131 -7.61 -0.18 -13.78
C GLU A 131 -6.92 -1.26 -12.91
N LEU A 132 -7.47 -1.52 -11.71
CA LEU A 132 -6.99 -2.62 -10.86
C LEU A 132 -7.16 -3.97 -11.55
N ARG A 133 -8.33 -4.23 -12.13
CA ARG A 133 -8.64 -5.48 -12.83
C ARG A 133 -7.76 -5.71 -14.07
N GLU A 134 -7.42 -4.65 -14.81
CA GLU A 134 -6.52 -4.74 -15.96
C GLU A 134 -5.09 -5.11 -15.56
N ARG A 135 -4.63 -4.65 -14.41
CA ARG A 135 -3.30 -4.90 -13.87
C ARG A 135 -3.19 -6.18 -13.04
N ASP A 136 -4.34 -6.65 -12.50
CA ASP A 136 -4.40 -7.81 -11.60
C ASP A 136 -4.50 -9.10 -12.37
N LEU A 137 -3.36 -9.81 -12.51
CA LEU A 137 -3.34 -11.20 -12.96
C LEU A 137 -2.94 -12.16 -11.84
N THR A 138 -2.03 -11.79 -10.92
CA THR A 138 -1.60 -12.64 -9.80
C THR A 138 -0.84 -11.88 -8.71
N ARG A 139 -0.43 -10.62 -8.97
CA ARG A 139 0.49 -9.88 -8.09
C ARG A 139 -0.23 -9.23 -6.92
N ASP A 140 0.50 -9.05 -5.84
CA ASP A 140 0.03 -8.37 -4.63
C ASP A 140 -0.21 -6.87 -4.85
N MET A 141 -0.97 -6.28 -3.94
CA MET A 141 -1.40 -4.87 -3.97
C MET A 141 -0.27 -3.85 -4.22
N PRO A 142 0.94 -3.95 -3.65
CA PRO A 142 2.05 -3.03 -3.94
C PRO A 142 2.37 -2.90 -5.42
N TYR A 143 2.33 -4.01 -6.17
CA TYR A 143 2.62 -4.02 -7.60
C TYR A 143 1.51 -3.37 -8.44
N LEU A 144 0.26 -3.41 -7.97
CA LEU A 144 -0.86 -2.74 -8.63
C LEU A 144 -0.79 -1.21 -8.48
N LEU A 145 -0.10 -0.74 -7.45
CA LEU A 145 0.14 0.69 -7.18
C LEU A 145 1.46 1.21 -7.78
N SER A 146 2.25 0.35 -8.43
CA SER A 146 3.61 0.65 -8.93
C SER A 146 3.70 1.85 -9.88
N LEU A 147 2.64 2.14 -10.65
CA LEU A 147 2.57 3.29 -11.56
C LEU A 147 2.10 4.59 -10.89
N THR A 148 1.85 4.58 -9.58
CA THR A 148 1.54 5.79 -8.80
C THR A 148 2.82 6.61 -8.57
N PRO A 149 2.78 7.96 -8.66
CA PRO A 149 3.96 8.78 -8.42
C PRO A 149 4.65 8.47 -7.08
N SER A 150 5.98 8.44 -7.07
CA SER A 150 6.85 8.21 -5.90
C SER A 150 6.69 6.83 -5.22
N VAL A 151 5.96 5.89 -5.79
CA VAL A 151 5.83 4.52 -5.25
C VAL A 151 7.00 3.68 -5.75
N VAL A 152 7.62 2.92 -4.85
CA VAL A 152 8.60 1.87 -5.14
C VAL A 152 8.14 0.60 -4.42
N GLU A 153 7.89 -0.46 -5.17
CA GLU A 153 7.51 -1.78 -4.66
C GLU A 153 8.71 -2.68 -4.44
N THR A 154 8.58 -3.63 -3.51
CA THR A 154 9.57 -4.69 -3.25
C THR A 154 8.92 -6.06 -3.21
N SER A 155 9.70 -7.12 -3.50
CA SER A 155 9.28 -8.51 -3.37
C SER A 155 10.49 -9.37 -3.00
N ASP A 156 10.37 -10.13 -1.93
CA ASP A 156 11.45 -10.98 -1.43
C ASP A 156 11.58 -12.25 -2.28
N ALA A 157 10.46 -12.85 -2.67
CA ALA A 157 10.42 -14.01 -3.57
C ALA A 157 10.70 -13.68 -5.06
N GLY A 158 10.82 -12.40 -5.41
CA GLY A 158 11.18 -11.90 -6.74
C GLY A 158 10.09 -12.00 -7.81
N THR A 159 8.85 -12.37 -7.47
CA THR A 159 7.73 -12.52 -8.41
C THR A 159 6.62 -11.50 -8.21
N GLY A 160 6.61 -10.79 -7.09
CA GLY A 160 5.53 -9.90 -6.67
C GLY A 160 4.37 -10.61 -6.00
N ILE A 161 4.60 -11.80 -5.45
CA ILE A 161 3.65 -12.63 -4.68
C ILE A 161 4.32 -13.03 -3.37
N GLY A 162 3.57 -13.04 -2.28
CA GLY A 162 4.05 -13.39 -0.95
C GLY A 162 4.53 -12.18 -0.16
N TYR A 163 5.78 -12.16 0.26
CA TYR A 163 6.35 -11.01 0.97
C TYR A 163 6.62 -9.86 0.01
N THR A 164 5.69 -8.94 -0.01
CA THR A 164 5.75 -7.72 -0.82
C THR A 164 5.53 -6.49 0.04
N SER A 165 6.14 -5.39 -0.35
CA SER A 165 6.00 -4.11 0.36
C SER A 165 6.05 -2.93 -0.60
N LEU A 166 5.79 -1.74 -0.09
CA LEU A 166 5.90 -0.50 -0.87
C LEU A 166 6.47 0.65 -0.02
N ARG A 167 7.17 1.54 -0.72
CA ARG A 167 7.64 2.83 -0.18
C ARG A 167 7.04 3.96 -0.99
N ILE A 168 6.68 5.06 -0.33
CA ILE A 168 6.13 6.27 -0.97
C ILE A 168 6.99 7.46 -0.58
N ARG A 169 7.57 8.19 -1.55
CA ARG A 169 8.55 9.27 -1.32
C ARG A 169 9.75 8.81 -0.48
N GLY A 170 10.12 7.52 -0.57
CA GLY A 170 11.18 6.91 0.23
C GLY A 170 10.81 6.66 1.70
N THR A 171 9.57 6.88 2.14
CA THR A 171 9.10 6.45 3.45
C THR A 171 8.72 4.97 3.41
N ASP A 172 9.08 4.24 4.45
CA ASP A 172 8.83 2.80 4.57
C ASP A 172 7.36 2.48 4.92
N ALA A 173 7.00 1.19 4.85
CA ALA A 173 5.64 0.70 5.05
C ALA A 173 5.08 1.03 6.44
N SER A 174 5.92 1.11 7.48
CA SER A 174 5.48 1.43 8.85
C SER A 174 5.04 2.90 9.03
N ARG A 175 5.28 3.75 8.04
CA ARG A 175 4.89 5.17 7.99
C ARG A 175 3.77 5.43 6.99
N ILE A 176 3.19 4.37 6.42
CA ILE A 176 2.09 4.45 5.47
C ILE A 176 0.84 3.90 6.12
N ASN A 177 -0.12 4.78 6.40
CA ASN A 177 -1.41 4.36 6.95
C ASN A 177 -2.28 3.73 5.88
N ILE A 178 -2.77 2.52 6.12
CA ILE A 178 -3.60 1.77 5.19
C ILE A 178 -4.95 1.47 5.85
N THR A 179 -6.04 1.81 5.17
CA THR A 179 -7.40 1.54 5.65
C THR A 179 -8.22 0.79 4.62
N LEU A 180 -9.09 -0.10 5.07
CA LEU A 180 -10.15 -0.71 4.28
C LEU A 180 -11.50 -0.19 4.78
N ASP A 181 -12.21 0.55 3.93
CA ASP A 181 -13.48 1.21 4.29
C ASP A 181 -13.38 2.09 5.56
N GLY A 182 -12.20 2.70 5.80
CA GLY A 182 -11.92 3.54 6.97
C GLY A 182 -11.53 2.77 8.24
N ILE A 183 -11.46 1.43 8.20
CA ILE A 183 -10.92 0.60 9.28
C ILE A 183 -9.41 0.42 9.05
N PRO A 184 -8.56 0.60 10.08
CA PRO A 184 -7.12 0.39 9.96
C PRO A 184 -6.78 -1.07 9.63
N LEU A 185 -5.85 -1.27 8.70
CA LEU A 185 -5.28 -2.58 8.37
C LEU A 185 -3.84 -2.75 8.89
N ASN A 186 -3.17 -1.65 9.24
CA ASN A 186 -1.81 -1.75 9.78
C ASN A 186 -1.82 -2.57 11.08
N ASP A 187 -0.95 -3.55 11.16
CA ASP A 187 -0.64 -4.22 12.42
C ASP A 187 -0.23 -3.20 13.49
N SER A 188 -0.70 -3.37 14.72
CA SER A 188 -0.54 -2.36 15.75
C SER A 188 0.87 -2.28 16.32
N GLU A 189 1.65 -3.35 16.24
CA GLU A 189 3.02 -3.45 16.76
C GLU A 189 4.07 -3.03 15.74
N SER A 190 4.05 -3.62 14.54
CA SER A 190 4.97 -3.29 13.44
C SER A 190 4.57 -2.03 12.68
N GLN A 191 3.31 -1.58 12.80
CA GLN A 191 2.71 -0.43 12.11
C GLN A 191 2.71 -0.56 10.58
N GLN A 192 2.86 -1.75 10.01
CA GLN A 192 2.81 -2.01 8.57
C GLN A 192 1.71 -3.01 8.22
N VAL A 193 1.45 -3.19 6.94
CA VAL A 193 0.53 -4.21 6.42
C VAL A 193 1.33 -5.31 5.75
N PHE A 194 1.07 -6.55 6.15
CA PHE A 194 1.57 -7.74 5.49
C PHE A 194 0.58 -8.14 4.40
N TRP A 195 0.92 -7.85 3.15
CA TRP A 195 0.02 -8.07 2.01
C TRP A 195 -0.24 -9.56 1.76
N VAL A 196 0.68 -10.41 2.18
CA VAL A 196 0.54 -11.87 2.12
C VAL A 196 -0.65 -12.39 2.96
N ASP A 197 -1.01 -11.67 4.05
CA ASP A 197 -2.13 -12.01 4.93
C ASP A 197 -3.49 -11.50 4.40
N LEU A 198 -3.47 -10.69 3.33
CA LEU A 198 -4.63 -10.13 2.63
C LEU A 198 -4.68 -10.59 1.16
N PRO A 199 -4.67 -11.92 0.91
CA PRO A 199 -4.52 -12.44 -0.44
C PRO A 199 -5.69 -12.06 -1.34
N ASP A 200 -5.35 -11.75 -2.61
CA ASP A 200 -6.32 -11.38 -3.63
C ASP A 200 -7.29 -10.24 -3.20
N LEU A 201 -6.80 -9.32 -2.34
CA LEU A 201 -7.61 -8.19 -1.90
C LEU A 201 -8.05 -7.31 -3.09
N ALA A 202 -7.22 -7.24 -4.14
CA ALA A 202 -7.53 -6.49 -5.37
C ALA A 202 -8.85 -6.92 -6.01
N SER A 203 -9.15 -8.22 -6.05
CA SER A 203 -10.42 -8.77 -6.57
C SER A 203 -11.64 -8.34 -5.76
N SER A 204 -11.45 -7.83 -4.55
CA SER A 204 -12.50 -7.35 -3.65
C SER A 204 -12.48 -5.82 -3.48
N THR A 205 -11.63 -5.13 -4.24
CA THR A 205 -11.41 -3.69 -4.15
C THR A 205 -12.17 -2.94 -5.24
N GLY A 206 -12.97 -1.95 -4.85
CA GLY A 206 -13.67 -1.04 -5.75
C GLY A 206 -12.80 0.12 -6.21
N SER A 207 -11.96 0.67 -5.31
CA SER A 207 -11.00 1.72 -5.64
C SER A 207 -9.97 1.90 -4.53
N ILE A 208 -8.81 2.46 -4.89
CA ILE A 208 -7.74 2.82 -3.96
C ILE A 208 -7.40 4.28 -4.15
N GLN A 209 -7.36 5.04 -3.06
CA GLN A 209 -6.81 6.39 -3.07
C GLN A 209 -5.50 6.42 -2.30
N VAL A 210 -4.42 6.82 -2.97
CA VAL A 210 -3.11 7.05 -2.38
C VAL A 210 -2.95 8.55 -2.14
N GLN A 211 -2.86 8.96 -0.89
CA GLN A 211 -2.54 10.32 -0.45
C GLN A 211 -1.07 10.35 -0.09
N ARG A 212 -0.29 11.23 -0.72
CA ARG A 212 1.15 11.35 -0.49
C ARG A 212 1.40 12.48 0.51
N GLY A 213 2.41 12.33 1.38
CA GLY A 213 2.62 13.20 2.55
C GLY A 213 1.68 12.85 3.70
N VAL A 214 1.45 13.81 4.60
CA VAL A 214 0.67 13.57 5.83
C VAL A 214 -0.79 13.16 5.58
N GLY A 215 -1.38 13.50 4.47
CA GLY A 215 -2.77 13.15 4.15
C GLY A 215 -3.81 13.82 5.07
N THR A 216 -5.10 13.46 4.91
CA THR A 216 -6.17 13.86 5.84
C THR A 216 -6.11 13.03 7.12
N SER A 217 -6.71 13.54 8.22
CA SER A 217 -6.90 12.73 9.42
C SER A 217 -7.74 11.49 9.12
N THR A 218 -7.25 10.36 9.57
CA THR A 218 -7.83 9.04 9.36
C THR A 218 -7.93 8.30 10.69
N ASN A 219 -8.55 7.13 10.66
CA ASN A 219 -8.58 6.22 11.79
C ASN A 219 -7.31 5.35 11.80
N GLY A 220 -6.77 5.04 12.98
CA GLY A 220 -5.59 4.18 13.14
C GLY A 220 -4.27 4.92 13.24
N ALA A 221 -3.17 4.21 13.03
CA ALA A 221 -1.81 4.75 13.07
C ALA A 221 -1.74 6.00 12.21
N GLY A 222 -1.22 7.10 12.75
CA GLY A 222 -1.28 8.41 12.09
C GLY A 222 -0.77 8.37 10.66
N ALA A 223 -1.47 9.00 9.73
CA ALA A 223 -0.95 9.26 8.40
C ALA A 223 0.32 10.11 8.55
N PHE A 224 1.49 9.48 8.37
CA PHE A 224 2.79 10.12 8.62
C PHE A 224 3.54 10.40 7.32
N GLY A 225 3.83 9.37 6.53
CA GLY A 225 4.51 9.52 5.24
C GLY A 225 3.56 9.48 4.04
N ALA A 226 2.50 8.67 4.14
CA ALA A 226 1.42 8.56 3.17
C ALA A 226 0.19 7.88 3.79
N SER A 227 -0.93 7.90 3.03
CA SER A 227 -2.12 7.10 3.35
C SER A 227 -2.65 6.39 2.10
N VAL A 228 -3.01 5.11 2.26
CA VAL A 228 -3.65 4.30 1.22
C VAL A 228 -5.04 3.92 1.71
N ASN A 229 -6.06 4.46 1.07
CA ASN A 229 -7.46 4.26 1.47
C ASN A 229 -8.16 3.35 0.45
N ILE A 230 -8.39 2.11 0.84
CA ILE A 230 -9.02 1.07 0.05
C ILE A 230 -10.52 1.10 0.30
N SER A 231 -11.32 1.11 -0.76
CA SER A 231 -12.75 0.82 -0.69
C SER A 231 -13.01 -0.58 -1.18
N SER A 232 -13.74 -1.37 -0.42
CA SER A 232 -14.19 -2.68 -0.88
C SER A 232 -15.25 -2.56 -1.99
N LEU A 233 -15.37 -3.62 -2.79
CA LEU A 233 -16.45 -3.74 -3.77
C LEU A 233 -17.82 -3.74 -3.08
N THR A 234 -18.77 -3.10 -3.71
CA THR A 234 -20.17 -3.23 -3.37
C THR A 234 -20.82 -4.29 -4.25
N PRO A 235 -21.67 -5.18 -3.71
CA PRO A 235 -22.41 -6.10 -4.52
C PRO A 235 -23.22 -5.38 -5.61
N PRO A 236 -23.11 -5.77 -6.91
CA PRO A 236 -23.89 -5.14 -7.96
C PRO A 236 -25.41 -5.29 -7.78
N SER A 237 -26.20 -4.40 -8.40
CA SER A 237 -27.66 -4.45 -8.32
C SER A 237 -28.29 -5.61 -9.09
N GLU A 238 -27.66 -6.09 -10.14
CA GLU A 238 -28.08 -7.27 -10.90
C GLU A 238 -27.33 -8.52 -10.40
N ALA A 239 -27.99 -9.66 -10.35
CA ALA A 239 -27.37 -10.93 -9.98
C ALA A 239 -26.33 -11.37 -11.00
N GLY A 240 -25.28 -12.00 -10.56
CA GLY A 240 -24.22 -12.45 -11.45
C GLY A 240 -23.16 -13.29 -10.76
N ALA A 241 -22.22 -13.77 -11.58
CA ALA A 241 -21.05 -14.49 -11.12
C ALA A 241 -19.85 -14.22 -12.04
N SER A 242 -18.66 -14.37 -11.53
CA SER A 242 -17.43 -14.35 -12.33
C SER A 242 -16.43 -15.38 -11.83
N ALA A 243 -15.57 -15.83 -12.73
CA ALA A 243 -14.44 -16.66 -12.41
C ALA A 243 -13.22 -16.18 -13.20
N ASP A 244 -12.07 -16.13 -12.51
CA ASP A 244 -10.79 -15.74 -13.06
C ASP A 244 -9.80 -16.88 -12.82
N ILE A 245 -9.16 -17.36 -13.88
CA ILE A 245 -8.13 -18.40 -13.83
C ILE A 245 -6.90 -17.85 -14.52
N SER A 246 -5.74 -17.94 -13.90
CA SER A 246 -4.46 -17.58 -14.53
C SER A 246 -3.38 -18.59 -14.22
N TYR A 247 -2.43 -18.68 -15.14
CA TYR A 247 -1.25 -19.53 -15.02
C TYR A 247 -0.04 -18.85 -15.67
N GLY A 248 1.15 -19.02 -15.10
CA GLY A 248 2.35 -18.36 -15.59
C GLY A 248 3.65 -18.99 -15.13
N SER A 249 4.74 -18.27 -15.35
CA SER A 249 6.10 -18.65 -14.93
C SER A 249 6.16 -18.95 -13.44
N PHE A 250 7.14 -19.74 -13.03
CA PHE A 250 7.36 -20.18 -11.65
C PHE A 250 6.15 -20.95 -11.07
N ASN A 251 5.49 -21.75 -11.94
CA ASN A 251 4.30 -22.51 -11.58
C ASN A 251 3.22 -21.64 -10.90
N THR A 252 3.21 -20.34 -11.21
CA THR A 252 2.26 -19.40 -10.64
C THR A 252 0.88 -19.68 -11.18
N SER A 253 -0.08 -19.90 -10.30
CA SER A 253 -1.49 -20.10 -10.65
C SER A 253 -2.40 -19.31 -9.71
N ARG A 254 -3.54 -18.87 -10.22
CA ARG A 254 -4.63 -18.27 -9.45
C ARG A 254 -5.96 -18.79 -9.96
N LEU A 255 -6.81 -19.14 -9.01
CA LEU A 255 -8.23 -19.39 -9.22
C LEU A 255 -9.01 -18.45 -8.30
N SER A 256 -9.86 -17.60 -8.86
CA SER A 256 -10.74 -16.72 -8.10
C SER A 256 -12.17 -16.85 -8.64
N ALA A 257 -13.14 -17.07 -7.76
CA ALA A 257 -14.56 -17.15 -8.11
C ALA A 257 -15.35 -16.19 -7.24
N LYS A 258 -16.32 -15.51 -7.86
CA LYS A 258 -17.18 -14.52 -7.21
C LYS A 258 -18.62 -14.72 -7.67
N ALA A 259 -19.56 -14.62 -6.74
CA ALA A 259 -20.99 -14.66 -7.04
C ALA A 259 -21.71 -13.60 -6.20
N TRP A 260 -22.77 -13.01 -6.73
CA TRP A 260 -23.56 -12.00 -6.05
C TRP A 260 -25.04 -12.12 -6.41
N THR A 261 -25.88 -11.77 -5.44
CA THR A 261 -27.33 -11.99 -5.55
C THR A 261 -28.08 -10.96 -6.38
N GLY A 262 -27.42 -9.83 -6.70
CA GLY A 262 -28.16 -8.62 -7.05
C GLY A 262 -28.97 -8.10 -5.88
N MET A 263 -29.92 -7.19 -6.16
CA MET A 263 -30.80 -6.61 -5.15
C MET A 263 -32.01 -7.53 -4.90
N LEU A 264 -32.11 -8.11 -3.70
CA LEU A 264 -33.22 -8.94 -3.26
C LEU A 264 -34.24 -8.07 -2.51
N GLY A 265 -35.49 -8.04 -3.01
CA GLY A 265 -36.58 -7.26 -2.41
C GLY A 265 -36.25 -5.76 -2.29
N ASP A 266 -35.47 -5.23 -3.23
CA ASP A 266 -35.03 -3.84 -3.34
C ASP A 266 -34.24 -3.32 -2.12
N ARG A 267 -33.76 -4.19 -1.25
CA ARG A 267 -33.13 -3.77 0.01
C ARG A 267 -31.86 -4.55 0.40
N PHE A 268 -31.73 -5.79 -0.03
CA PHE A 268 -30.63 -6.64 0.42
C PHE A 268 -29.81 -7.12 -0.77
N SER A 269 -28.48 -7.08 -0.63
CA SER A 269 -27.57 -7.68 -1.59
C SER A 269 -26.44 -8.40 -0.84
N MET A 270 -25.91 -9.44 -1.47
CA MET A 270 -24.82 -10.24 -0.91
C MET A 270 -23.85 -10.64 -2.02
N MET A 271 -22.58 -10.72 -1.68
CA MET A 271 -21.49 -11.19 -2.55
C MET A 271 -20.59 -12.13 -1.76
N VAL A 272 -20.14 -13.19 -2.43
CA VAL A 272 -19.13 -14.13 -1.92
C VAL A 272 -18.02 -14.22 -2.94
N ARG A 273 -16.77 -14.20 -2.49
CA ARG A 273 -15.58 -14.49 -3.30
C ARG A 273 -14.72 -15.53 -2.59
N ALA A 274 -14.15 -16.46 -3.34
CA ALA A 274 -13.11 -17.38 -2.88
C ALA A 274 -11.95 -17.37 -3.87
N SER A 275 -10.73 -17.48 -3.38
CA SER A 275 -9.51 -17.39 -4.16
C SER A 275 -8.42 -18.31 -3.60
N ASP A 276 -7.65 -18.93 -4.53
CA ASP A 276 -6.48 -19.75 -4.23
C ASP A 276 -5.35 -19.30 -5.17
N ILE A 277 -4.20 -18.98 -4.62
CA ILE A 277 -3.00 -18.54 -5.33
C ILE A 277 -1.84 -19.45 -4.93
N HIS A 278 -1.09 -19.91 -5.93
CA HIS A 278 0.14 -20.67 -5.75
C HIS A 278 1.25 -20.08 -6.60
N SER A 279 2.49 -20.08 -6.07
CA SER A 279 3.70 -19.75 -6.83
C SER A 279 4.90 -20.46 -6.20
N ASP A 280 5.84 -20.93 -7.03
CA ASP A 280 7.11 -21.47 -6.54
C ASP A 280 8.11 -20.36 -6.18
N GLY A 281 7.84 -19.09 -6.59
CA GLY A 281 8.76 -17.96 -6.45
C GLY A 281 9.89 -18.00 -7.49
N TYR A 282 10.61 -16.88 -7.61
CA TYR A 282 11.84 -16.83 -8.43
C TYR A 282 13.04 -17.31 -7.63
N VAL A 283 13.14 -16.91 -6.37
CA VAL A 283 14.18 -17.35 -5.43
C VAL A 283 13.87 -18.78 -4.99
N ASP A 284 14.87 -19.62 -4.81
CA ASP A 284 14.69 -21.00 -4.40
C ASP A 284 14.07 -21.08 -2.99
N HIS A 285 13.28 -22.10 -2.72
CA HIS A 285 12.55 -22.31 -1.45
C HIS A 285 11.56 -21.23 -1.05
N SER A 286 11.18 -20.29 -1.95
CA SER A 286 10.25 -19.18 -1.67
C SER A 286 8.80 -19.44 -2.14
N LYS A 287 8.35 -20.70 -2.02
CA LYS A 287 6.98 -21.09 -2.40
C LYS A 287 5.94 -20.32 -1.63
N ALA A 288 4.83 -19.97 -2.28
CA ALA A 288 3.69 -19.33 -1.66
C ALA A 288 2.40 -20.07 -2.01
N GLY A 289 1.67 -20.53 -0.99
CA GLY A 289 0.32 -21.08 -1.09
C GLY A 289 -0.62 -20.22 -0.26
N ILE A 290 -1.53 -19.49 -0.92
CA ILE A 290 -2.28 -18.42 -0.29
C ILE A 290 -3.75 -18.55 -0.64
N ARG A 291 -4.65 -18.51 0.37
CA ARG A 291 -6.10 -18.65 0.19
C ARG A 291 -6.84 -17.52 0.85
N SER A 292 -7.94 -17.10 0.23
CA SER A 292 -8.78 -16.07 0.81
C SER A 292 -10.24 -16.26 0.44
N THR A 293 -11.11 -15.88 1.40
CA THR A 293 -12.55 -15.80 1.17
C THR A 293 -13.04 -14.44 1.63
N MET A 294 -13.97 -13.84 0.86
CA MET A 294 -14.68 -12.65 1.29
C MET A 294 -16.19 -12.88 1.18
N VAL A 295 -16.91 -12.54 2.23
CA VAL A 295 -18.37 -12.45 2.24
C VAL A 295 -18.74 -11.02 2.57
N SER A 296 -19.49 -10.36 1.69
CA SER A 296 -19.99 -9.00 1.87
C SER A 296 -21.49 -8.98 1.69
N GLY A 297 -22.19 -8.28 2.57
CA GLY A 297 -23.63 -8.07 2.44
C GLY A 297 -24.00 -6.64 2.80
N ALA A 298 -25.05 -6.14 2.17
CA ALA A 298 -25.60 -4.82 2.42
C ALA A 298 -27.12 -4.87 2.49
N TRP A 299 -27.65 -4.17 3.49
CA TRP A 299 -29.07 -3.88 3.62
C TRP A 299 -29.30 -2.38 3.56
N SER A 300 -30.25 -1.93 2.76
CA SER A 300 -30.51 -0.51 2.52
C SER A 300 -31.98 -0.17 2.77
N ALA A 301 -32.20 1.00 3.38
CA ALA A 301 -33.47 1.66 3.55
C ALA A 301 -33.31 3.13 3.20
N PRO A 302 -34.38 3.95 3.10
CA PRO A 302 -34.27 5.35 2.66
C PRO A 302 -33.32 6.22 3.47
N SER A 303 -33.14 5.95 4.76
CA SER A 303 -32.24 6.71 5.67
C SER A 303 -31.11 5.90 6.24
N ASP A 304 -31.11 4.58 6.06
CA ASP A 304 -30.19 3.67 6.75
C ASP A 304 -29.55 2.69 5.78
N MET A 305 -28.27 2.43 5.97
CA MET A 305 -27.55 1.32 5.35
C MET A 305 -26.78 0.56 6.41
N ILE A 306 -26.90 -0.75 6.40
CA ILE A 306 -26.05 -1.66 7.18
C ILE A 306 -25.26 -2.50 6.19
N ARG A 307 -23.94 -2.57 6.37
CA ARG A 307 -23.07 -3.42 5.57
C ARG A 307 -22.16 -4.23 6.49
N PHE A 308 -21.93 -5.48 6.12
CA PHE A 308 -20.92 -6.30 6.78
C PHE A 308 -19.92 -6.83 5.75
N ASN A 309 -18.68 -7.02 6.18
CA ASN A 309 -17.63 -7.71 5.45
C ASN A 309 -16.98 -8.74 6.38
N VAL A 310 -16.80 -9.95 5.88
CA VAL A 310 -15.97 -10.99 6.50
C VAL A 310 -14.90 -11.33 5.47
N ILE A 311 -13.63 -11.15 5.83
CA ILE A 311 -12.49 -11.45 4.97
C ILE A 311 -11.61 -12.42 5.74
N THR A 312 -11.30 -13.56 5.12
CA THR A 312 -10.36 -14.54 5.67
C THR A 312 -9.17 -14.67 4.75
N GLY A 313 -7.96 -14.66 5.31
CA GLY A 313 -6.72 -14.92 4.61
C GLY A 313 -5.94 -16.01 5.34
N SER A 314 -5.39 -16.97 4.59
CA SER A 314 -4.49 -17.99 5.10
C SER A 314 -3.34 -18.16 4.14
N GLN A 315 -2.12 -18.16 4.66
CA GLN A 315 -0.90 -18.33 3.88
C GLN A 315 -0.02 -19.45 4.48
N LYS A 316 0.71 -20.15 3.60
CA LYS A 316 1.92 -20.91 3.91
C LYS A 316 2.97 -20.52 2.87
N THR A 317 4.05 -19.90 3.31
CA THR A 317 5.11 -19.40 2.45
C THR A 317 6.46 -19.94 2.91
N GLY A 318 7.36 -20.19 1.97
CA GLY A 318 8.76 -20.41 2.25
C GLY A 318 9.42 -19.09 2.69
N ILE A 319 10.37 -19.16 3.59
CA ILE A 319 11.10 -18.00 4.10
C ILE A 319 12.03 -17.48 3.01
N SER A 320 11.90 -16.21 2.64
CA SER A 320 12.71 -15.53 1.61
C SER A 320 13.29 -14.17 2.04
N TRP A 321 13.05 -13.76 3.29
CA TRP A 321 13.48 -12.45 3.79
C TRP A 321 14.98 -12.33 4.10
N TRP A 322 15.75 -13.44 4.00
CA TRP A 322 17.21 -13.40 4.20
C TRP A 322 17.96 -12.79 3.01
N GLY A 323 17.37 -12.85 1.78
CA GLY A 323 18.01 -12.36 0.57
C GLY A 323 19.20 -13.22 0.12
N VAL A 324 19.86 -12.80 -0.95
CA VAL A 324 21.04 -13.47 -1.55
C VAL A 324 22.30 -12.70 -1.13
N PRO A 325 23.33 -13.37 -0.53
CA PRO A 325 24.60 -12.74 -0.24
C PRO A 325 25.25 -12.11 -1.48
N ALA A 326 25.87 -10.95 -1.30
CA ALA A 326 26.48 -10.17 -2.39
C ALA A 326 27.52 -10.99 -3.19
N GLU A 327 28.28 -11.83 -2.52
CA GLU A 327 29.29 -12.69 -3.13
C GLU A 327 28.70 -13.83 -3.96
N ILE A 328 27.50 -14.32 -3.61
CA ILE A 328 26.81 -15.40 -4.32
C ILE A 328 25.95 -14.84 -5.48
N LEU A 329 25.48 -13.62 -5.36
CA LEU A 329 24.55 -12.99 -6.31
C LEU A 329 25.00 -13.04 -7.78
N PRO A 330 26.28 -12.85 -8.16
CA PRO A 330 26.73 -12.93 -9.55
C PRO A 330 26.60 -14.34 -10.15
N GLU A 331 26.79 -15.38 -9.34
CA GLU A 331 26.81 -16.78 -9.75
C GLU A 331 25.42 -17.42 -9.66
N ASN A 332 24.71 -17.19 -8.55
CA ASN A 332 23.38 -17.76 -8.32
C ASN A 332 22.41 -16.72 -7.73
N ARG A 333 21.65 -16.08 -8.59
CA ARG A 333 20.62 -15.09 -8.21
C ARG A 333 19.38 -15.71 -7.55
N ARG A 334 19.27 -17.03 -7.54
CA ARG A 334 18.12 -17.74 -6.97
C ARG A 334 18.43 -18.35 -5.61
N TYR A 335 19.68 -18.29 -5.17
CA TYR A 335 20.09 -18.83 -3.89
C TYR A 335 19.26 -18.26 -2.74
N ASN A 336 18.88 -19.12 -1.80
CA ASN A 336 18.21 -18.77 -0.57
C ASN A 336 18.85 -19.54 0.57
N PRO A 337 19.41 -18.89 1.59
CA PRO A 337 20.03 -19.55 2.74
C PRO A 337 19.01 -20.15 3.73
N ALA A 338 17.71 -19.85 3.57
CA ALA A 338 16.69 -20.35 4.48
C ALA A 338 16.69 -21.89 4.55
N GLY A 339 16.78 -22.42 5.76
CA GLY A 339 16.81 -23.85 6.05
C GLY A 339 18.11 -24.55 5.70
N GLU A 340 19.17 -23.85 5.27
CA GLU A 340 20.46 -24.44 4.98
C GLU A 340 21.16 -24.88 6.27
N TYR A 341 21.62 -26.14 6.31
CA TYR A 341 22.41 -26.66 7.40
C TYR A 341 23.45 -27.68 6.90
N VAL A 342 24.54 -27.87 7.65
CA VAL A 342 25.55 -28.84 7.35
C VAL A 342 25.35 -30.07 8.22
N GLY A 343 25.05 -31.21 7.61
CA GLY A 343 24.90 -32.46 8.35
C GLY A 343 26.23 -32.95 8.97
N ALA A 344 26.14 -33.87 9.91
CA ALA A 344 27.33 -34.49 10.58
C ALA A 344 28.34 -35.14 9.60
N ASP A 345 27.92 -35.39 8.36
CA ASP A 345 28.77 -35.89 7.28
C ASP A 345 29.43 -34.77 6.46
N GLY A 346 29.26 -33.51 6.84
CA GLY A 346 29.81 -32.35 6.16
C GLY A 346 29.06 -31.99 4.86
N VAL A 347 27.88 -32.56 4.61
CA VAL A 347 27.09 -32.30 3.41
C VAL A 347 26.04 -31.22 3.71
N THR A 348 26.01 -30.19 2.89
CA THR A 348 24.97 -29.14 2.94
C THR A 348 23.60 -29.71 2.56
N ARG A 349 22.60 -29.43 3.38
CA ARG A 349 21.20 -29.85 3.22
C ARG A 349 20.29 -28.67 3.49
N TYR A 350 19.00 -28.83 3.16
CA TYR A 350 17.95 -27.83 3.41
C TYR A 350 16.84 -28.48 4.23
N TYR A 351 16.39 -27.76 5.25
CA TYR A 351 15.18 -28.09 5.99
C TYR A 351 13.97 -27.65 5.17
N GLU A 352 13.15 -28.60 4.70
CA GLU A 352 12.08 -28.33 3.73
C GLU A 352 10.88 -27.60 4.33
N ASP A 353 10.68 -27.68 5.64
CA ASP A 353 9.58 -27.02 6.35
C ASP A 353 9.95 -25.65 6.94
N GLU A 354 11.02 -25.02 6.46
CA GLU A 354 11.35 -23.63 6.76
C GLU A 354 10.30 -22.72 6.15
N THR A 355 9.23 -22.50 6.92
CA THR A 355 8.00 -21.85 6.41
C THR A 355 7.41 -20.87 7.41
N ASP A 356 6.72 -19.86 6.89
CA ASP A 356 5.79 -19.03 7.63
C ASP A 356 4.35 -19.46 7.31
N VAL A 357 3.57 -19.66 8.35
CA VAL A 357 2.15 -20.04 8.30
C VAL A 357 1.35 -19.07 9.13
N TYR A 358 0.44 -18.33 8.48
CA TYR A 358 -0.40 -17.37 9.19
C TYR A 358 -1.83 -17.35 8.66
N THR A 359 -2.77 -17.13 9.55
CA THR A 359 -4.19 -16.96 9.23
C THR A 359 -4.69 -15.68 9.85
N GLN A 360 -5.25 -14.78 9.02
CA GLN A 360 -5.84 -13.53 9.47
C GLN A 360 -7.29 -13.42 9.03
N ASN A 361 -8.17 -13.06 9.97
CA ASN A 361 -9.59 -12.88 9.68
C ASN A 361 -10.05 -11.49 10.12
N HIS A 362 -10.81 -10.82 9.24
CA HIS A 362 -11.39 -9.52 9.49
C HIS A 362 -12.90 -9.59 9.48
N TYR A 363 -13.52 -9.05 10.49
CA TYR A 363 -14.97 -8.93 10.66
C TYR A 363 -15.33 -7.47 10.80
N HIS A 364 -16.04 -6.91 9.83
CA HIS A 364 -16.44 -5.51 9.81
C HIS A 364 -17.94 -5.39 9.74
N LEU A 365 -18.51 -4.50 10.56
CA LEU A 365 -19.93 -4.13 10.52
C LEU A 365 -20.06 -2.61 10.47
N PHE A 366 -20.70 -2.11 9.43
CA PHE A 366 -20.91 -0.68 9.20
C PHE A 366 -22.39 -0.32 9.28
N HIS A 367 -22.67 0.86 9.82
CA HIS A 367 -23.98 1.49 9.77
C HIS A 367 -23.82 2.94 9.31
N THR A 368 -24.60 3.34 8.33
CA THR A 368 -24.74 4.72 7.89
C THR A 368 -26.19 5.16 8.09
N HIS A 369 -26.38 6.26 8.79
CA HIS A 369 -27.71 6.92 8.94
C HIS A 369 -27.68 8.30 8.31
N LEU A 370 -28.70 8.58 7.49
CA LEU A 370 -28.91 9.89 6.85
C LEU A 370 -29.98 10.67 7.60
N PHE A 371 -29.57 11.73 8.30
CA PHE A 371 -30.48 12.66 8.94
C PHE A 371 -31.00 13.71 7.96
N PRO A 372 -32.16 14.32 8.20
CA PRO A 372 -32.58 15.51 7.47
C PRO A 372 -31.52 16.63 7.52
N GLY A 373 -31.42 17.46 6.47
CA GLY A 373 -30.49 18.58 6.42
C GLY A 373 -29.07 18.20 5.98
N ARG A 374 -28.91 17.09 5.23
CA ARG A 374 -27.64 16.62 4.65
C ARG A 374 -26.58 16.30 5.73
N VAL A 375 -27.01 15.64 6.77
CA VAL A 375 -26.13 15.11 7.82
C VAL A 375 -26.11 13.61 7.70
N SER A 376 -24.91 13.00 7.69
CA SER A 376 -24.71 11.56 7.75
C SER A 376 -23.88 11.17 8.96
N LEU A 377 -24.31 10.14 9.67
CA LEU A 377 -23.53 9.46 10.70
C LEU A 377 -23.08 8.12 10.14
N ASN A 378 -21.78 7.89 10.12
CA ASN A 378 -21.18 6.62 9.73
C ASN A 378 -20.51 6.02 10.95
N THR A 379 -20.78 4.75 11.24
CA THR A 379 -20.16 3.99 12.32
C THR A 379 -19.67 2.67 11.77
N GLY A 380 -18.55 2.19 12.28
CA GLY A 380 -17.99 0.89 11.95
C GLY A 380 -17.48 0.22 13.21
N ILE A 381 -17.75 -1.07 13.34
CA ILE A 381 -17.18 -1.94 14.37
C ILE A 381 -16.32 -2.96 13.66
N HIS A 382 -15.16 -3.24 14.20
CA HIS A 382 -14.24 -4.21 13.61
C HIS A 382 -13.63 -5.15 14.64
N LEU A 383 -13.31 -6.34 14.18
CA LEU A 383 -12.53 -7.35 14.86
C LEU A 383 -11.59 -8.00 13.84
N THR A 384 -10.31 -8.05 14.14
CA THR A 384 -9.32 -8.83 13.41
C THR A 384 -8.71 -9.84 14.34
N THR A 385 -8.61 -11.09 13.90
CA THR A 385 -7.92 -12.18 14.60
C THR A 385 -6.76 -12.65 13.75
N GLY A 386 -5.62 -12.86 14.35
CA GLY A 386 -4.43 -13.39 13.68
C GLY A 386 -3.81 -14.51 14.50
N LEU A 387 -3.45 -15.61 13.85
CA LEU A 387 -2.75 -16.73 14.49
C LEU A 387 -1.80 -17.37 13.48
N GLY A 388 -0.53 -17.49 13.85
CA GLY A 388 0.43 -18.15 13.01
C GLY A 388 1.80 -18.29 13.65
N TYR A 389 2.71 -18.86 12.89
CA TYR A 389 4.09 -19.08 13.29
C TYR A 389 5.00 -19.11 12.07
N TYR A 390 6.24 -18.81 12.27
CA TYR A 390 7.27 -19.27 11.36
C TYR A 390 8.10 -20.38 12.01
N GLU A 391 8.47 -21.37 11.19
CA GLU A 391 9.23 -22.55 11.58
C GLU A 391 10.62 -22.48 10.95
N GLU A 392 11.64 -22.68 11.75
CA GLU A 392 13.03 -22.65 11.30
C GLU A 392 13.88 -23.72 12.00
N GLN A 393 14.85 -24.25 11.27
CA GLN A 393 15.92 -25.05 11.83
C GLN A 393 17.09 -24.13 12.17
N LYS A 394 17.66 -24.32 13.36
CA LYS A 394 18.87 -23.63 13.82
C LYS A 394 19.93 -24.65 14.19
N SER A 395 21.12 -24.50 13.62
CA SER A 395 22.28 -25.32 13.99
C SER A 395 23.13 -24.65 15.03
N ASP A 396 23.84 -25.48 15.83
CA ASP A 396 24.84 -25.05 16.79
C ASP A 396 24.36 -23.96 17.77
N ILE A 397 23.05 -24.01 18.19
CA ILE A 397 22.53 -23.05 19.15
C ILE A 397 23.09 -23.29 20.53
N ASN A 398 23.38 -22.21 21.26
CA ASN A 398 23.74 -22.26 22.67
C ASN A 398 22.45 -22.37 23.53
N PRO A 399 22.24 -23.50 24.25
CA PRO A 399 21.02 -23.66 25.05
C PRO A 399 20.83 -22.60 26.15
N PHE A 400 21.87 -21.94 26.59
CA PHE A 400 21.78 -20.88 27.59
C PHE A 400 21.05 -19.63 27.05
N GLU A 401 21.17 -19.33 25.76
CA GLU A 401 20.46 -18.23 25.11
C GLU A 401 18.95 -18.47 25.02
N TYR A 402 18.51 -19.72 25.16
CA TYR A 402 17.13 -20.15 25.22
C TYR A 402 16.60 -20.32 26.66
N GLY A 403 17.39 -19.87 27.68
CA GLY A 403 17.01 -20.05 29.08
C GLY A 403 17.04 -21.52 29.55
N LEU A 404 17.63 -22.41 28.77
CA LEU A 404 17.62 -23.86 29.02
C LEU A 404 18.75 -24.33 29.95
N SER A 405 19.38 -23.38 30.62
CA SER A 405 20.46 -23.69 31.61
C SER A 405 19.93 -24.59 32.75
N GLY A 406 20.62 -25.69 32.98
CA GLY A 406 20.23 -26.69 34.00
C GLY A 406 19.29 -27.78 33.48
N MET A 407 18.80 -27.73 32.26
CA MET A 407 18.02 -28.80 31.63
C MET A 407 18.90 -29.89 30.99
N PHE A 408 20.23 -29.70 30.97
CA PHE A 408 21.23 -30.66 30.50
C PHE A 408 22.09 -31.19 31.67
N PRO A 409 21.49 -31.86 32.65
CA PRO A 409 22.27 -32.28 33.84
C PRO A 409 23.22 -33.44 33.57
N SER A 410 23.10 -34.13 32.43
CA SER A 410 23.79 -35.39 32.18
C SER A 410 25.11 -35.23 31.44
N ASP A 411 25.37 -34.15 30.74
CA ASP A 411 26.62 -33.90 30.06
C ASP A 411 26.95 -32.38 29.96
N PRO A 412 27.81 -31.86 30.83
CA PRO A 412 28.25 -30.47 30.77
C PRO A 412 29.15 -30.15 29.56
N ALA A 413 29.47 -31.14 28.73
CA ALA A 413 30.24 -30.96 27.49
C ALA A 413 29.37 -30.54 26.32
N ILE A 414 28.04 -30.64 26.43
CA ILE A 414 27.12 -30.16 25.41
C ILE A 414 26.96 -28.64 25.57
N THR A 415 27.67 -27.90 24.74
CA THR A 415 27.62 -26.43 24.67
C THR A 415 26.76 -25.93 23.53
N GLU A 416 26.48 -26.76 22.52
CA GLU A 416 25.76 -26.44 21.30
C GLU A 416 24.83 -27.60 20.89
N THR A 417 23.75 -27.34 20.23
CA THR A 417 22.79 -28.34 19.72
C THR A 417 21.96 -27.77 18.59
N ASP A 418 21.52 -28.63 17.66
CA ASP A 418 20.57 -28.28 16.62
C ASP A 418 19.15 -28.33 17.17
N ILE A 419 18.30 -27.39 16.72
CA ILE A 419 16.88 -27.36 17.05
C ILE A 419 16.01 -27.08 15.82
N VAL A 420 14.76 -27.50 15.92
CA VAL A 420 13.65 -27.00 15.10
C VAL A 420 12.70 -26.24 16.02
N GLN A 421 12.44 -25.00 15.71
CA GLN A 421 11.62 -24.12 16.53
C GLN A 421 10.50 -23.47 15.73
N ARG A 422 9.44 -23.06 16.47
CA ARG A 422 8.42 -22.15 15.97
C ARG A 422 8.36 -20.91 16.83
N LYS A 423 8.26 -19.74 16.19
CA LYS A 423 7.93 -18.49 16.88
C LYS A 423 6.52 -18.09 16.46
N TRP A 424 5.65 -17.98 17.45
CA TRP A 424 4.22 -17.80 17.30
C TRP A 424 3.80 -16.35 17.53
N LEU A 425 2.78 -15.93 16.80
CA LEU A 425 2.01 -14.74 17.05
C LEU A 425 0.53 -15.12 17.13
N ASP A 426 -0.12 -14.79 18.27
CA ASP A 426 -1.57 -14.87 18.47
C ASP A 426 -2.08 -13.48 18.82
N ASN A 427 -2.90 -12.89 17.95
CA ASN A 427 -3.29 -11.51 18.14
C ASN A 427 -4.77 -11.23 17.89
N LEU A 428 -5.26 -10.21 18.60
CA LEU A 428 -6.62 -9.71 18.52
C LEU A 428 -6.57 -8.18 18.38
N PHE A 429 -7.17 -7.64 17.32
CA PHE A 429 -7.32 -6.20 17.11
C PHE A 429 -8.78 -5.86 16.90
N TYR A 430 -9.35 -5.01 17.76
CA TYR A 430 -10.76 -4.66 17.69
C TYR A 430 -11.02 -3.21 18.06
N GLY A 431 -12.17 -2.71 17.62
CA GLY A 431 -12.51 -1.32 17.87
C GLY A 431 -13.75 -0.83 17.17
N ALA A 432 -13.90 0.48 17.25
CA ALA A 432 -14.98 1.20 16.60
C ALA A 432 -14.45 2.49 15.97
N VAL A 433 -14.96 2.80 14.79
CA VAL A 433 -14.70 4.03 14.04
C VAL A 433 -16.01 4.75 13.80
N TRP A 434 -15.99 6.09 13.77
CA TRP A 434 -17.19 6.87 13.51
C TRP A 434 -16.87 8.19 12.78
N SER A 435 -17.83 8.69 12.02
CA SER A 435 -17.77 10.05 11.45
C SER A 435 -19.17 10.63 11.28
N LEU A 436 -19.33 11.87 11.68
CA LEU A 436 -20.50 12.71 11.45
C LEU A 436 -20.13 13.75 10.39
N ILE A 437 -20.80 13.71 9.24
CA ILE A 437 -20.54 14.60 8.10
C ILE A 437 -21.75 15.47 7.88
N LYS A 438 -21.56 16.79 7.81
CA LYS A 438 -22.59 17.78 7.46
C LYS A 438 -22.19 18.51 6.20
N GLN A 439 -23.03 18.43 5.17
CA GLN A 439 -22.86 19.15 3.92
C GLN A 439 -23.76 20.38 3.90
N GLY A 440 -23.16 21.57 3.75
CA GLY A 440 -23.82 22.84 3.55
C GLY A 440 -23.65 23.36 2.12
N ALA A 441 -24.23 24.53 1.80
CA ALA A 441 -24.14 25.20 0.49
C ALA A 441 -22.76 25.81 0.18
N GLY A 442 -21.66 25.21 0.53
CA GLY A 442 -20.31 25.71 0.31
C GLY A 442 -19.38 25.32 1.46
N THR A 443 -19.90 24.55 2.41
CA THR A 443 -19.12 24.04 3.54
C THR A 443 -19.40 22.56 3.75
N GLU A 444 -18.36 21.82 4.08
CA GLU A 444 -18.46 20.45 4.57
C GLU A 444 -17.73 20.36 5.91
N TRP A 445 -18.43 19.86 6.92
CA TRP A 445 -17.87 19.60 8.25
C TRP A 445 -17.83 18.09 8.47
N THR A 446 -16.72 17.62 8.98
CA THR A 446 -16.57 16.24 9.44
C THR A 446 -16.06 16.25 10.88
N LEU A 447 -16.76 15.58 11.76
CA LEU A 447 -16.27 15.23 13.10
C LEU A 447 -16.18 13.71 13.13
N GLY A 448 -15.05 13.17 13.55
CA GLY A 448 -14.85 11.70 13.56
C GLY A 448 -13.83 11.25 14.60
N GLY A 449 -13.67 9.94 14.68
CA GLY A 449 -12.72 9.34 15.62
C GLY A 449 -12.73 7.82 15.58
N ALA A 450 -11.86 7.23 16.42
CA ALA A 450 -11.75 5.81 16.61
C ALA A 450 -11.36 5.47 18.05
N LEU A 451 -11.74 4.27 18.46
CA LEU A 451 -11.33 3.58 19.69
C LEU A 451 -10.85 2.21 19.27
N ASN A 452 -9.57 1.91 19.44
CA ASN A 452 -8.98 0.63 19.04
C ASN A 452 -8.20 0.03 20.19
N ARG A 453 -8.22 -1.30 20.28
CA ARG A 453 -7.37 -2.07 21.17
C ARG A 453 -6.77 -3.26 20.42
N TYR A 454 -5.50 -3.47 20.67
CA TYR A 454 -4.73 -4.62 20.24
C TYR A 454 -4.24 -5.39 21.46
N ASP A 455 -4.34 -6.70 21.41
CA ASP A 455 -3.77 -7.66 22.36
C ASP A 455 -2.99 -8.69 21.53
N GLY A 456 -1.69 -8.86 21.76
CA GLY A 456 -0.84 -9.82 21.04
C GLY A 456 0.06 -10.60 21.97
N ASP A 457 0.06 -11.93 21.81
CA ASP A 457 0.95 -12.87 22.48
C ASP A 457 2.02 -13.36 21.51
N HIS A 458 3.29 -13.23 21.90
CA HIS A 458 4.44 -13.79 21.21
C HIS A 458 5.05 -14.89 22.07
N TYR A 459 5.25 -16.08 21.48
CA TYR A 459 5.87 -17.19 22.21
C TYR A 459 6.63 -18.12 21.26
N GLY A 460 7.65 -18.80 21.79
CA GLY A 460 8.45 -19.75 21.04
C GLY A 460 8.28 -21.17 21.57
N THR A 461 8.22 -22.15 20.64
CA THR A 461 8.15 -23.57 20.97
C THR A 461 9.23 -24.36 20.25
N ILE A 462 9.94 -25.22 20.99
CA ILE A 462 10.95 -26.13 20.44
C ILE A 462 10.25 -27.43 20.03
N LEU A 463 10.28 -27.76 18.74
CA LEU A 463 9.64 -28.96 18.22
C LEU A 463 10.54 -30.17 18.27
N TRP A 464 11.83 -29.97 18.01
CA TRP A 464 12.84 -30.98 17.98
C TRP A 464 14.18 -30.40 18.43
N MET A 465 15.00 -31.22 19.02
CA MET A 465 16.34 -30.90 19.48
C MET A 465 17.21 -32.12 19.32
N GLU A 466 18.42 -31.96 18.79
CA GLU A 466 19.38 -33.05 18.62
C GLU A 466 19.76 -33.66 19.96
N ASN A 467 20.07 -32.81 20.93
CA ASN A 467 20.42 -33.16 22.30
C ASN A 467 19.32 -32.68 23.27
N PRO A 468 18.18 -33.37 23.39
CA PRO A 468 17.01 -32.81 24.07
C PRO A 468 17.12 -32.82 25.61
N GLY A 469 18.04 -33.58 26.23
CA GLY A 469 18.10 -33.68 27.67
C GLY A 469 16.76 -34.08 28.29
N ASN A 470 16.16 -33.18 29.09
CA ASN A 470 14.82 -33.31 29.69
C ASN A 470 13.75 -32.51 28.98
N ILE A 471 14.05 -31.92 27.79
CA ILE A 471 13.13 -31.08 27.05
C ILE A 471 12.21 -31.96 26.22
N SER A 472 10.92 -31.74 26.36
CA SER A 472 9.92 -32.42 25.53
C SER A 472 9.57 -31.61 24.29
N PRO A 473 9.20 -32.26 23.17
CA PRO A 473 8.68 -31.53 22.00
C PRO A 473 7.49 -30.63 22.38
N GLY A 474 7.50 -29.40 21.88
CA GLY A 474 6.54 -28.37 22.23
C GLY A 474 6.89 -27.55 23.47
N HIS A 475 8.10 -27.71 24.02
CA HIS A 475 8.59 -26.88 25.12
C HIS A 475 8.55 -25.40 24.73
N GLU A 476 7.88 -24.57 25.52
CA GLU A 476 7.82 -23.12 25.35
C GLU A 476 9.02 -22.49 26.08
N TRP A 477 9.89 -21.77 25.35
CA TRP A 477 11.07 -21.17 25.95
C TRP A 477 10.90 -19.69 26.29
N TYR A 478 10.02 -18.97 25.61
CA TYR A 478 9.66 -17.59 25.95
C TYR A 478 8.20 -17.31 25.68
N ARG A 479 7.65 -16.35 26.41
CA ARG A 479 6.36 -15.73 26.14
C ARG A 479 6.37 -14.31 26.60
N ASN A 480 5.88 -13.42 25.75
CA ASN A 480 5.59 -12.05 26.09
C ASN A 480 4.28 -11.60 25.46
N SER A 481 3.73 -10.51 25.97
CA SER A 481 2.52 -9.89 25.44
C SER A 481 2.72 -8.40 25.17
N GLY A 482 1.98 -7.91 24.16
CA GLY A 482 1.88 -6.50 23.82
C GLY A 482 0.42 -6.04 23.81
N VAL A 483 0.11 -5.00 24.59
CA VAL A 483 -1.23 -4.40 24.63
C VAL A 483 -1.14 -2.95 24.19
N LYS A 484 -1.90 -2.59 23.15
CA LYS A 484 -1.93 -1.20 22.66
C LYS A 484 -3.36 -0.67 22.58
N ASP A 485 -3.60 0.41 23.32
CA ASP A 485 -4.86 1.17 23.31
C ASP A 485 -4.68 2.45 22.52
N GLU A 486 -5.58 2.74 21.59
CA GLU A 486 -5.57 3.98 20.81
C GLU A 486 -6.94 4.64 20.82
N VAL A 487 -6.94 5.95 21.10
CA VAL A 487 -8.11 6.81 20.99
C VAL A 487 -7.75 8.00 20.11
N ASN A 488 -8.53 8.25 19.07
CA ASN A 488 -8.37 9.46 18.29
C ASN A 488 -9.70 10.18 18.06
N VAL A 489 -9.65 11.51 17.98
CA VAL A 489 -10.76 12.37 17.58
C VAL A 489 -10.23 13.41 16.61
N TYR A 490 -10.96 13.67 15.54
CA TYR A 490 -10.61 14.69 14.56
C TYR A 490 -11.81 15.51 14.09
N GLY A 491 -11.54 16.76 13.74
CA GLY A 491 -12.52 17.65 13.12
C GLY A 491 -11.95 18.26 11.85
N LYS A 492 -12.71 18.18 10.74
CA LYS A 492 -12.34 18.74 9.44
C LYS A 492 -13.38 19.73 8.95
N VAL A 493 -12.91 20.78 8.32
CA VAL A 493 -13.78 21.78 7.65
C VAL A 493 -13.23 22.05 6.27
N ASN A 494 -14.07 21.92 5.28
CA ASN A 494 -13.84 22.39 3.93
C ASN A 494 -14.84 23.50 3.64
N ALA A 495 -14.38 24.72 3.36
CA ALA A 495 -15.25 25.87 3.16
C ALA A 495 -14.90 26.62 1.87
N SER A 496 -15.88 26.89 1.02
CA SER A 496 -15.75 27.82 -0.11
C SER A 496 -15.67 29.26 0.43
N LEU A 497 -14.49 29.86 0.32
CA LEU A 497 -14.24 31.24 0.74
C LEU A 497 -14.72 32.23 -0.33
N THR A 498 -14.57 31.84 -1.60
CA THR A 498 -15.11 32.54 -2.78
C THR A 498 -15.60 31.50 -3.81
N GLY A 499 -16.11 31.93 -4.94
CA GLY A 499 -16.50 31.03 -6.05
C GLY A 499 -15.35 30.14 -6.57
N SER A 500 -14.08 30.59 -6.40
CA SER A 500 -12.90 29.89 -6.92
C SER A 500 -11.92 29.43 -5.83
N LEU A 501 -12.05 29.89 -4.59
CA LEU A 501 -11.13 29.59 -3.50
C LEU A 501 -11.84 28.84 -2.38
N SER A 502 -11.26 27.73 -1.92
CA SER A 502 -11.70 26.97 -0.73
C SER A 502 -10.60 26.91 0.32
N GLY A 503 -10.99 26.98 1.59
CA GLY A 503 -10.12 26.78 2.75
C GLY A 503 -10.37 25.42 3.37
N PHE A 504 -9.32 24.79 3.87
CA PHE A 504 -9.32 23.51 4.55
C PHE A 504 -8.64 23.62 5.92
N LEU A 505 -9.27 23.06 6.94
CA LEU A 505 -8.71 22.89 8.28
C LEU A 505 -9.04 21.49 8.77
N ASP A 506 -8.03 20.78 9.31
CA ASP A 506 -8.15 19.44 9.86
C ASP A 506 -7.32 19.36 11.15
N LEU A 507 -7.96 19.07 12.25
CA LEU A 507 -7.36 19.00 13.58
C LEU A 507 -7.59 17.60 14.14
N GLN A 508 -6.52 16.92 14.55
CA GLN A 508 -6.59 15.59 15.17
C GLN A 508 -5.89 15.60 16.52
N LEU A 509 -6.53 14.97 17.50
CA LEU A 509 -5.94 14.61 18.78
C LEU A 509 -5.90 13.08 18.87
N ARG A 510 -4.73 12.50 19.20
CA ARG A 510 -4.51 11.05 19.25
C ARG A 510 -3.81 10.70 20.56
N HIS A 511 -4.39 9.80 21.35
CA HIS A 511 -3.82 9.23 22.56
C HIS A 511 -3.49 7.76 22.34
N ILE A 512 -2.31 7.34 22.78
CA ILE A 512 -1.83 5.96 22.68
C ILE A 512 -1.28 5.54 24.03
N GLY A 513 -1.70 4.37 24.48
CA GLY A 513 -1.09 3.62 25.57
C GLY A 513 -0.51 2.33 25.01
N TYR A 514 0.74 2.01 25.31
CA TYR A 514 1.39 0.79 24.85
C TYR A 514 2.14 0.14 26.00
N ARG A 515 1.89 -1.15 26.25
CA ARG A 515 2.49 -1.91 27.35
C ARG A 515 3.00 -3.24 26.83
N PHE A 516 4.18 -3.63 27.30
CA PHE A 516 4.81 -4.92 27.07
C PHE A 516 5.03 -5.63 28.41
N GLU A 517 4.90 -6.94 28.44
CA GLU A 517 5.13 -7.77 29.62
C GLU A 517 5.78 -9.12 29.20
N GLY A 518 6.87 -9.49 29.87
CA GLY A 518 7.57 -10.76 29.76
C GLY A 518 8.84 -10.74 28.88
N PRO A 519 9.64 -11.81 28.91
CA PRO A 519 10.88 -11.94 28.16
C PRO A 519 10.65 -12.15 26.66
N ASP A 520 11.60 -11.70 25.84
CA ASP A 520 11.61 -11.99 24.41
C ASP A 520 12.44 -13.24 24.06
N ASP A 521 12.55 -13.54 22.78
CA ASP A 521 13.20 -14.73 22.23
C ASP A 521 14.69 -14.86 22.58
N ASP A 522 15.34 -13.76 22.95
CA ASP A 522 16.72 -13.65 23.47
C ASP A 522 16.77 -13.59 25.01
N MET A 523 15.69 -13.92 25.68
CA MET A 523 15.51 -13.91 27.14
C MET A 523 15.68 -12.53 27.82
N LYS A 524 15.72 -11.43 27.04
CA LYS A 524 15.70 -10.08 27.62
C LYS A 524 14.29 -9.67 27.98
N GLU A 525 14.13 -9.05 29.15
CA GLU A 525 12.85 -8.52 29.61
C GLU A 525 12.43 -7.31 28.77
N LEU A 526 11.20 -7.36 28.23
CA LEU A 526 10.60 -6.26 27.47
C LEU A 526 9.72 -5.34 28.32
N ASP A 527 9.53 -5.64 29.59
CA ASP A 527 8.61 -4.94 30.47
C ASP A 527 8.67 -3.42 30.30
N GLY A 528 7.58 -2.83 29.88
CA GLY A 528 7.53 -1.39 29.60
C GLY A 528 6.12 -0.85 29.43
N SER A 529 5.96 0.44 29.71
CA SER A 529 4.71 1.15 29.48
C SER A 529 4.97 2.55 28.94
N HIS A 530 4.42 2.83 27.77
CA HIS A 530 4.62 4.09 27.07
C HIS A 530 3.28 4.77 26.82
N ARG A 531 3.22 6.10 26.93
CA ARG A 531 2.02 6.90 26.68
C ARG A 531 2.36 8.10 25.82
N PHE A 532 1.54 8.34 24.81
CA PHE A 532 1.71 9.45 23.90
C PHE A 532 0.39 10.23 23.76
N LEU A 533 0.52 11.54 23.65
CA LEU A 533 -0.57 12.43 23.25
C LEU A 533 -0.08 13.30 22.10
N PHE A 534 -0.69 13.18 20.95
CA PHE A 534 -0.31 13.84 19.72
C PHE A 534 -1.40 14.80 19.27
N PHE A 535 -0.97 16.01 18.89
CA PHE A 535 -1.81 16.98 18.21
C PHE A 535 -1.30 17.19 16.79
N ASN A 536 -2.14 16.89 15.78
CA ASN A 536 -1.81 16.85 14.36
C ASN A 536 -2.68 17.85 13.58
N PRO A 537 -2.34 19.15 13.60
CA PRO A 537 -3.04 20.16 12.82
C PRO A 537 -2.64 20.15 11.35
N LYS A 538 -3.61 20.42 10.46
CA LYS A 538 -3.41 20.55 9.03
C LYS A 538 -4.26 21.69 8.51
N ALA A 539 -3.74 22.49 7.58
CA ALA A 539 -4.45 23.59 6.95
C ALA A 539 -4.02 23.75 5.49
N GLY A 540 -4.90 24.27 4.66
CA GLY A 540 -4.57 24.55 3.28
C GLY A 540 -5.60 25.37 2.54
N LEU A 541 -5.22 25.78 1.34
CA LEU A 541 -6.05 26.51 0.41
C LEU A 541 -6.10 25.77 -0.93
N PHE A 542 -7.26 25.69 -1.52
CA PHE A 542 -7.50 25.13 -2.84
C PHE A 542 -8.15 26.17 -3.73
N TRP A 543 -7.58 26.39 -4.92
CA TRP A 543 -8.10 27.30 -5.92
C TRP A 543 -8.46 26.53 -7.20
N SER A 544 -9.57 26.90 -7.84
CA SER A 544 -9.99 26.39 -9.15
C SER A 544 -10.63 27.49 -9.96
N ASN A 545 -10.26 27.60 -11.23
CA ASN A 545 -10.89 28.56 -12.15
C ASN A 545 -12.16 28.01 -12.79
N GLY A 546 -12.58 26.78 -12.47
CA GLY A 546 -13.75 26.13 -13.06
C GLY A 546 -13.59 25.70 -14.53
N SER A 547 -12.43 25.97 -15.15
CA SER A 547 -12.15 25.68 -16.57
C SER A 547 -10.89 24.81 -16.79
N GLY A 548 -10.52 24.03 -15.76
CA GLY A 548 -9.48 23.03 -15.85
C GLY A 548 -8.17 23.37 -15.14
N SER A 549 -7.99 24.58 -14.58
CA SER A 549 -6.83 24.91 -13.77
C SER A 549 -7.17 24.85 -12.29
N GLU A 550 -6.35 24.12 -11.54
CA GLU A 550 -6.47 23.94 -10.09
C GLU A 550 -5.10 24.11 -9.43
N ALA A 551 -5.07 24.71 -8.26
CA ALA A 551 -3.86 24.84 -7.46
C ALA A 551 -4.18 24.65 -5.98
N PHE A 552 -3.21 24.20 -5.22
CA PHE A 552 -3.32 24.13 -3.77
C PHE A 552 -2.00 24.46 -3.09
N VAL A 553 -2.10 24.85 -1.83
CA VAL A 553 -1.01 24.91 -0.87
C VAL A 553 -1.50 24.35 0.45
N SER A 554 -0.65 23.61 1.17
CA SER A 554 -0.99 23.07 2.48
C SER A 554 0.22 22.95 3.40
N VAL A 555 -0.07 22.92 4.70
CA VAL A 555 0.87 22.58 5.77
C VAL A 555 0.19 21.59 6.69
N ALA A 556 0.95 20.57 7.10
CA ALA A 556 0.46 19.53 7.99
C ALA A 556 1.53 19.15 9.00
N VAL A 557 1.10 18.81 10.23
CA VAL A 557 1.96 18.23 11.27
C VAL A 557 1.43 16.86 11.59
N ALA A 558 2.35 15.89 11.72
CA ALA A 558 2.05 14.54 12.16
C ALA A 558 3.09 14.07 13.18
N HIS A 559 2.67 13.16 14.05
CA HIS A 559 3.53 12.48 15.03
C HIS A 559 3.33 10.97 14.92
N ARG A 560 4.39 10.24 15.26
CA ARG A 560 4.39 8.78 15.29
C ARG A 560 5.14 8.29 16.54
N GLU A 561 4.62 7.26 17.16
CA GLU A 561 5.26 6.47 18.21
C GLU A 561 6.18 5.41 17.59
N PRO A 562 7.22 4.94 18.34
CA PRO A 562 8.03 3.79 17.96
C PRO A 562 7.20 2.50 17.83
N THR A 563 7.71 1.55 17.09
CA THR A 563 7.17 0.19 16.95
C THR A 563 7.60 -0.70 18.14
N ARG A 564 7.01 -1.91 18.25
CA ARG A 564 7.50 -2.91 19.21
C ARG A 564 8.95 -3.28 18.96
N ALA A 565 9.34 -3.48 17.70
CA ALA A 565 10.71 -3.82 17.34
C ALA A 565 11.71 -2.74 17.76
N ASP A 566 11.36 -1.44 17.61
CA ASP A 566 12.23 -0.35 18.06
C ASP A 566 12.51 -0.42 19.59
N TYR A 567 11.53 -0.83 20.40
CA TYR A 567 11.70 -1.02 21.84
C TYR A 567 12.49 -2.28 22.18
N LYS A 568 12.22 -3.40 21.46
CA LYS A 568 12.94 -4.66 21.62
C LYS A 568 14.43 -4.47 21.35
N ASP A 569 14.79 -3.82 20.24
CA ASP A 569 16.19 -3.58 19.86
C ASP A 569 16.94 -2.68 20.85
N ALA A 570 16.19 -1.86 21.60
CA ALA A 570 16.72 -1.01 22.67
C ALA A 570 16.64 -1.65 24.07
N ALA A 571 16.08 -2.85 24.22
CA ALA A 571 15.92 -3.51 25.51
C ALA A 571 17.29 -3.76 26.19
N GLY A 572 17.37 -3.35 27.43
CA GLY A 572 18.62 -3.41 28.21
C GLY A 572 19.52 -2.17 28.12
N ASP A 573 19.26 -1.24 27.19
CA ASP A 573 19.98 0.04 27.11
C ASP A 573 19.01 1.23 27.20
N PRO A 574 18.82 1.82 28.38
CA PRO A 574 17.94 3.00 28.56
C PRO A 574 18.36 4.22 27.72
N SER A 575 19.64 4.31 27.30
CA SER A 575 20.14 5.40 26.47
C SER A 575 19.75 5.26 25.00
N ALA A 576 19.43 4.03 24.56
CA ALA A 576 18.99 3.68 23.22
C ALA A 576 17.45 3.68 23.07
N THR A 577 16.68 4.00 24.13
CA THR A 577 15.22 4.00 24.08
C THR A 577 14.71 4.92 22.96
N PRO A 578 13.93 4.37 21.99
CA PRO A 578 13.50 5.14 20.84
C PRO A 578 12.49 6.22 21.21
N GLY A 579 12.67 7.40 20.62
CA GLY A 579 11.79 8.55 20.79
C GLY A 579 10.67 8.62 19.75
N ARG A 580 9.63 9.43 20.05
CA ARG A 580 8.58 9.75 19.08
C ARG A 580 9.15 10.54 17.90
N GLU A 581 8.58 10.33 16.72
CA GLU A 581 8.90 11.11 15.53
C GLU A 581 7.91 12.27 15.33
N ARG A 582 8.38 13.37 14.76
CA ARG A 582 7.56 14.49 14.31
C ARG A 582 7.87 14.85 12.88
N LEU A 583 6.82 15.01 12.07
CA LEU A 583 6.88 15.50 10.69
C LEU A 583 6.14 16.83 10.57
N THR A 584 6.74 17.81 9.89
CA THR A 584 6.05 18.98 9.34
C THR A 584 6.17 18.94 7.84
N ASP A 585 5.04 18.88 7.14
CA ASP A 585 4.94 18.70 5.70
C ASP A 585 4.35 19.94 5.04
N PHE A 586 5.06 20.51 4.06
CA PHE A 586 4.64 21.63 3.24
C PHE A 586 4.44 21.14 1.82
N GLU A 587 3.26 21.36 1.26
CA GLU A 587 2.95 20.96 -0.11
C GLU A 587 2.37 22.09 -0.93
N GLY A 588 2.62 22.05 -2.23
CA GLY A 588 1.99 22.92 -3.21
C GLY A 588 1.82 22.22 -4.54
N GLY A 589 0.64 22.30 -5.13
CA GLY A 589 0.35 21.62 -6.38
C GLY A 589 -0.37 22.50 -7.37
N TYR A 590 -0.15 22.23 -8.67
CA TYR A 590 -0.90 22.82 -9.76
C TYR A 590 -1.27 21.71 -10.76
N THR A 591 -2.53 21.72 -11.19
CA THR A 591 -3.04 20.79 -12.20
C THR A 591 -3.75 21.58 -13.28
N PHE A 592 -3.44 21.24 -14.52
CA PHE A 592 -4.11 21.74 -15.70
C PHE A 592 -4.78 20.60 -16.46
N ARG A 593 -6.09 20.72 -16.72
CA ARG A 593 -6.87 19.70 -17.43
C ARG A 593 -7.58 20.29 -18.65
N THR A 594 -7.56 19.52 -19.71
CA THR A 594 -8.36 19.73 -20.91
C THR A 594 -9.16 18.46 -21.21
N SER A 595 -9.97 18.45 -22.26
CA SER A 595 -10.67 17.24 -22.73
C SER A 595 -9.73 16.08 -23.13
N ALA A 596 -8.50 16.37 -23.53
CA ALA A 596 -7.56 15.37 -24.03
C ALA A 596 -6.31 15.18 -23.15
N ALA A 597 -6.04 16.10 -22.21
CA ALA A 597 -4.82 16.06 -21.42
C ALA A 597 -5.03 16.55 -20.00
N ALA A 598 -4.30 15.94 -19.07
CA ALA A 598 -4.12 16.46 -17.73
C ALA A 598 -2.63 16.50 -17.40
N LEU A 599 -2.16 17.63 -16.88
CA LEU A 599 -0.77 17.83 -16.44
C LEU A 599 -0.77 18.30 -14.99
N GLY A 600 0.03 17.68 -14.15
CA GLY A 600 0.13 18.01 -12.73
C GLY A 600 1.59 18.20 -12.33
N VAL A 601 1.82 19.18 -11.45
CA VAL A 601 3.08 19.41 -10.75
C VAL A 601 2.76 19.49 -9.27
N ASN A 602 3.48 18.73 -8.45
CA ASN A 602 3.40 18.82 -7.00
C ASN A 602 4.80 19.02 -6.42
N LEU A 603 4.93 19.96 -5.50
CA LEU A 603 6.13 20.26 -4.73
C LEU A 603 5.86 19.84 -3.29
N TYR A 604 6.85 19.19 -2.65
CA TYR A 604 6.76 18.84 -1.24
C TYR A 604 8.08 19.12 -0.52
N TYR A 605 7.97 19.49 0.75
CA TYR A 605 9.08 19.66 1.68
C TYR A 605 8.66 19.15 3.05
N MET A 606 9.14 17.95 3.38
CA MET A 606 8.82 17.19 4.60
C MET A 606 10.01 17.30 5.55
N VAL A 607 9.84 17.99 6.68
CA VAL A 607 10.88 18.21 7.71
C VAL A 607 10.58 17.31 8.91
N TYR A 608 11.54 16.47 9.26
CA TYR A 608 11.44 15.51 10.36
C TYR A 608 12.30 15.98 11.54
N ARG A 609 11.80 15.70 12.73
CA ARG A 609 12.56 15.76 13.99
C ARG A 609 12.47 14.41 14.67
N ASP A 610 13.60 13.97 15.19
CA ASP A 610 13.76 12.68 15.87
C ASP A 610 13.27 11.52 15.00
N GLN A 611 13.54 11.58 13.67
CA GLN A 611 13.13 10.51 12.73
C GLN A 611 13.89 9.22 13.05
N LEU A 612 13.18 8.11 13.19
CA LEU A 612 13.75 6.77 13.19
C LEU A 612 14.19 6.40 11.77
N VAL A 613 15.46 6.06 11.60
CA VAL A 613 16.04 5.69 10.31
C VAL A 613 16.77 4.35 10.42
N PRO A 614 16.82 3.54 9.35
CA PRO A 614 17.54 2.28 9.34
C PRO A 614 19.03 2.49 9.61
N THR A 615 19.61 1.63 10.43
CA THR A 615 21.07 1.53 10.61
C THR A 615 21.77 0.79 9.46
N GLY A 616 21.00 0.11 8.60
CA GLY A 616 21.49 -0.83 7.60
C GLY A 616 21.53 -2.28 8.08
N ARG A 617 21.34 -2.53 9.38
CA ARG A 617 21.26 -3.87 9.98
C ARG A 617 19.82 -4.34 10.06
N ILE A 618 19.62 -5.63 10.14
CA ILE A 618 18.30 -6.25 10.40
C ILE A 618 18.32 -7.03 11.72
N SER A 619 17.15 -7.19 12.31
CA SER A 619 16.90 -8.06 13.44
C SER A 619 16.91 -9.53 13.00
N SER A 620 16.84 -10.45 13.95
CA SER A 620 16.73 -11.90 13.71
C SER A 620 15.47 -12.31 12.92
N THR A 621 14.51 -11.40 12.77
CA THR A 621 13.25 -11.59 12.03
C THR A 621 13.19 -10.80 10.73
N GLY A 622 14.33 -10.28 10.24
CA GLY A 622 14.41 -9.56 8.97
C GLY A 622 13.97 -8.09 9.00
N TYR A 623 13.66 -7.51 10.18
CA TYR A 623 13.27 -6.09 10.28
C TYR A 623 14.49 -5.18 10.40
N PRO A 624 14.45 -3.97 9.77
CA PRO A 624 15.51 -2.98 9.92
C PRO A 624 15.62 -2.51 11.37
N ILE A 625 16.82 -2.58 11.94
CA ILE A 625 17.14 -1.96 13.23
C ILE A 625 17.23 -0.44 13.04
N MET A 626 16.51 0.31 13.89
CA MET A 626 16.31 1.75 13.73
C MET A 626 17.07 2.56 14.78
N THR A 627 17.39 3.82 14.44
CA THR A 627 17.92 4.82 15.39
C THR A 627 17.29 6.18 15.13
N ASN A 628 17.08 6.99 16.19
CA ASN A 628 16.61 8.36 16.03
C ASN A 628 17.71 9.29 15.52
N VAL A 629 17.40 10.11 14.49
CA VAL A 629 18.24 11.20 14.03
C VAL A 629 17.58 12.54 14.35
N PRO A 630 18.32 13.55 14.87
CA PRO A 630 17.71 14.78 15.36
C PRO A 630 16.96 15.56 14.28
N GLU A 631 17.52 15.63 13.07
CA GLU A 631 16.95 16.42 11.99
C GLU A 631 17.20 15.77 10.62
N SER A 632 16.14 15.66 9.83
CA SER A 632 16.19 15.16 8.47
C SER A 632 15.11 15.81 7.62
N TYR A 633 15.22 15.72 6.30
CA TYR A 633 14.19 16.21 5.39
C TYR A 633 14.05 15.37 4.13
N ARG A 634 12.86 15.43 3.53
CA ARG A 634 12.58 14.94 2.18
C ARG A 634 11.98 16.09 1.37
N ALA A 635 12.54 16.37 0.21
CA ALA A 635 12.03 17.40 -0.68
C ALA A 635 11.97 16.88 -2.11
N GLY A 636 10.98 17.30 -2.87
CA GLY A 636 10.89 16.86 -4.25
C GLY A 636 9.84 17.54 -5.09
N VAL A 637 9.93 17.23 -6.38
CA VAL A 637 8.99 17.62 -7.42
C VAL A 637 8.40 16.36 -8.04
N GLU A 638 7.10 16.23 -8.01
CA GLU A 638 6.34 15.18 -8.68
C GLU A 638 5.65 15.76 -9.92
N LEU A 639 5.96 15.22 -11.08
CA LEU A 639 5.32 15.55 -12.35
C LEU A 639 4.38 14.41 -12.73
N SER A 640 3.20 14.73 -13.19
CA SER A 640 2.25 13.74 -13.72
C SER A 640 1.62 14.24 -15.01
N GLY A 641 1.34 13.33 -15.92
CA GLY A 641 0.71 13.63 -17.18
C GLY A 641 -0.17 12.50 -17.66
N THR A 642 -1.34 12.85 -18.17
CA THR A 642 -2.20 11.94 -18.92
C THR A 642 -2.55 12.61 -20.24
N TYR A 643 -2.43 11.87 -21.34
CA TYR A 643 -2.78 12.34 -22.66
C TYR A 643 -3.59 11.28 -23.40
N ARG A 644 -4.83 11.62 -23.74
CA ARG A 644 -5.76 10.76 -24.49
C ARG A 644 -6.24 11.50 -25.76
N PRO A 645 -5.46 11.45 -26.85
CA PRO A 645 -5.81 12.16 -28.08
C PRO A 645 -7.07 11.57 -28.77
N SER A 646 -7.38 10.30 -28.50
CA SER A 646 -8.53 9.58 -29.06
C SER A 646 -8.94 8.43 -28.15
N PRO A 647 -10.12 7.81 -28.36
CA PRO A 647 -10.49 6.59 -27.65
C PRO A 647 -9.54 5.40 -27.91
N LEU A 648 -8.77 5.45 -29.01
CA LEU A 648 -7.86 4.37 -29.41
C LEU A 648 -6.54 4.37 -28.68
N ALA A 649 -6.12 5.47 -28.03
CA ALA A 649 -4.83 5.55 -27.38
C ALA A 649 -4.85 6.48 -26.18
N ALA A 650 -4.21 6.06 -25.11
CA ALA A 650 -3.94 6.84 -23.91
C ALA A 650 -2.49 6.68 -23.45
N MET A 651 -1.91 7.75 -22.94
CA MET A 651 -0.59 7.75 -22.34
C MET A 651 -0.69 8.35 -20.94
N LYS A 652 -0.18 7.62 -19.95
CA LYS A 652 -0.01 8.10 -18.58
C LYS A 652 1.47 8.13 -18.26
N MET A 653 1.94 9.15 -17.59
CA MET A 653 3.34 9.25 -17.15
C MET A 653 3.45 9.97 -15.82
N ASN A 654 4.46 9.60 -15.06
CA ASN A 654 4.88 10.38 -13.90
C ASN A 654 6.39 10.32 -13.75
N MET A 655 6.93 11.34 -13.08
CA MET A 655 8.32 11.41 -12.70
C MET A 655 8.45 12.16 -11.38
N THR A 656 9.25 11.63 -10.48
CA THR A 656 9.61 12.29 -9.22
C THR A 656 11.11 12.55 -9.22
N ILE A 657 11.49 13.78 -8.90
CA ILE A 657 12.87 14.18 -8.62
C ILE A 657 12.91 14.61 -7.16
N SER A 658 13.70 13.93 -6.34
CA SER A 658 13.71 14.14 -4.91
C SER A 658 15.11 14.22 -4.31
N ARG A 659 15.19 14.80 -3.14
CA ARG A 659 16.36 14.82 -2.28
C ARG A 659 15.93 14.58 -0.84
N SER A 660 16.44 13.51 -0.25
CA SER A 660 16.16 13.10 1.13
C SER A 660 17.48 13.06 1.91
N ARG A 661 17.57 13.79 3.03
CA ARG A 661 18.81 13.99 3.76
C ARG A 661 18.62 13.88 5.26
N ILE A 662 19.62 13.27 5.92
CA ILE A 662 19.85 13.40 7.36
C ILE A 662 20.92 14.47 7.55
N LEU A 663 20.73 15.35 8.50
CA LEU A 663 21.71 16.37 8.87
C LEU A 663 22.54 15.86 10.05
N ASP A 664 23.87 16.09 9.99
CA ASP A 664 24.81 15.74 11.05
C ASP A 664 24.70 14.26 11.50
N PHE A 665 24.67 13.33 10.51
CA PHE A 665 24.53 11.89 10.76
C PHE A 665 25.81 11.32 11.38
N ARG A 666 25.63 10.56 12.44
CA ARG A 666 26.67 9.79 13.08
C ARG A 666 26.43 8.31 12.85
N ASN A 667 27.39 7.64 12.25
CA ASN A 667 27.36 6.20 12.01
C ASN A 667 28.09 5.47 13.13
N TYR A 668 27.45 4.50 13.76
CA TYR A 668 28.03 3.67 14.81
C TYR A 668 28.34 2.28 14.24
N TYR A 669 29.47 1.70 14.67
CA TYR A 669 29.92 0.38 14.22
C TYR A 669 30.85 -0.27 15.25
N PHE A 670 31.03 -1.59 15.16
CA PHE A 670 31.98 -2.33 15.95
C PHE A 670 33.33 -2.41 15.26
N ASN A 671 34.41 -2.26 16.05
CA ASN A 671 35.77 -2.57 15.67
C ASN A 671 36.21 -3.80 16.43
N TYR A 672 36.62 -4.84 15.73
CA TYR A 672 37.13 -6.08 16.28
C TYR A 672 38.67 -6.04 16.26
N ASN A 673 39.27 -6.34 17.39
CA ASN A 673 40.70 -6.58 17.43
C ASN A 673 40.98 -8.04 17.00
N THR A 674 41.76 -8.22 15.94
CA THR A 674 42.02 -9.58 15.39
C THR A 674 42.90 -10.44 16.28
N ASP A 675 43.64 -9.87 17.28
CA ASP A 675 44.50 -10.62 18.19
C ASP A 675 43.73 -11.34 19.32
N ASP A 676 42.68 -10.72 19.85
CA ASP A 676 41.92 -11.21 21.00
C ASP A 676 40.40 -11.21 20.82
N TRP A 677 39.90 -10.79 19.65
CA TRP A 677 38.49 -10.65 19.31
C TRP A 677 37.71 -9.74 20.26
N SER A 678 38.39 -8.81 20.91
CA SER A 678 37.72 -7.79 21.72
C SER A 678 36.96 -6.80 20.81
N GLU A 679 35.80 -6.37 21.30
CA GLU A 679 34.92 -5.47 20.58
C GLU A 679 35.02 -4.07 21.16
N GLU A 680 35.18 -3.07 20.30
CA GLU A 680 35.07 -1.66 20.64
C GLU A 680 33.96 -0.98 19.83
N TYR A 681 33.05 -0.28 20.49
CA TYR A 681 31.97 0.45 19.84
C TYR A 681 32.43 1.86 19.46
N LEU A 682 32.58 2.07 18.16
CA LEU A 682 33.10 3.30 17.57
C LEU A 682 32.01 4.07 16.82
N TYR A 683 32.32 5.31 16.47
CA TYR A 683 31.48 6.09 15.56
C TYR A 683 32.31 6.95 14.61
N SER A 684 31.69 7.29 13.48
CA SER A 684 32.20 8.30 12.53
C SER A 684 31.13 9.36 12.24
N ASP A 685 31.54 10.62 12.29
CA ASP A 685 30.68 11.74 11.90
C ASP A 685 30.69 11.90 10.38
N LEU A 686 29.59 11.57 9.71
CA LEU A 686 29.46 11.60 8.25
C LEU A 686 28.85 12.93 7.74
N GLY A 687 28.42 13.82 8.63
CA GLY A 687 27.77 15.07 8.26
C GLY A 687 26.42 14.85 7.57
N THR A 688 26.19 15.52 6.45
CA THR A 688 24.90 15.43 5.75
C THR A 688 24.91 14.28 4.73
N VAL A 689 24.06 13.26 4.95
CA VAL A 689 23.97 12.03 4.15
C VAL A 689 22.61 11.87 3.49
N ASP A 690 22.53 11.04 2.43
CA ASP A 690 21.25 10.62 1.85
C ASP A 690 20.56 9.62 2.78
N ILE A 691 19.22 9.73 2.94
CA ILE A 691 18.43 8.75 3.69
C ILE A 691 18.36 7.45 2.90
N ALA A 692 18.53 6.32 3.58
CA ALA A 692 18.37 4.99 3.00
C ALA A 692 17.05 4.83 2.23
N TYR A 693 17.07 3.99 1.20
CA TYR A 693 15.94 3.65 0.32
C TYR A 693 15.21 4.86 -0.29
N SER A 694 15.94 5.94 -0.53
CA SER A 694 15.38 7.19 -1.07
C SER A 694 16.01 7.52 -2.42
N PRO A 695 15.51 6.93 -3.52
CA PRO A 695 16.05 7.19 -4.86
C PRO A 695 15.81 8.65 -5.24
N ARG A 696 16.82 9.29 -5.88
CA ARG A 696 16.70 10.68 -6.31
C ARG A 696 15.76 10.86 -7.49
N ILE A 697 15.55 9.83 -8.29
CA ILE A 697 14.67 9.86 -9.45
C ILE A 697 13.88 8.56 -9.49
N THR A 698 12.56 8.69 -9.59
CA THR A 698 11.66 7.59 -9.96
C THR A 698 10.75 8.06 -11.08
N GLY A 699 10.29 7.16 -11.92
CA GLY A 699 9.33 7.51 -12.95
C GLY A 699 8.67 6.29 -13.55
N SER A 700 7.47 6.49 -14.07
CA SER A 700 6.74 5.45 -14.81
C SER A 700 6.00 6.05 -15.99
N ALA A 701 5.79 5.22 -17.00
CA ALA A 701 4.98 5.54 -18.15
C ALA A 701 4.14 4.32 -18.54
N GLU A 702 2.92 4.57 -18.99
CA GLU A 702 1.99 3.59 -19.54
C GLU A 702 1.48 4.11 -20.88
N LEU A 703 1.59 3.28 -21.92
CA LEU A 703 0.96 3.49 -23.22
C LEU A 703 -0.11 2.43 -23.43
N GLU A 704 -1.34 2.84 -23.44
CA GLU A 704 -2.51 2.01 -23.72
C GLU A 704 -2.94 2.24 -25.18
N VAL A 705 -3.21 1.17 -25.90
CA VAL A 705 -3.70 1.19 -27.28
C VAL A 705 -4.87 0.23 -27.42
N ASN A 706 -6.03 0.74 -27.85
CA ASN A 706 -7.28 0.02 -28.03
C ASN A 706 -7.64 -0.01 -29.54
N PRO A 707 -6.99 -0.86 -30.36
CA PRO A 707 -7.19 -0.84 -31.83
C PRO A 707 -8.58 -1.32 -32.26
N ALA A 708 -9.29 -2.01 -31.39
CA ALA A 708 -10.67 -2.46 -31.57
C ALA A 708 -11.42 -2.40 -30.25
N GLU A 709 -12.77 -2.38 -30.30
CA GLU A 709 -13.66 -2.21 -29.12
C GLU A 709 -13.36 -3.14 -27.94
N ARG A 710 -12.73 -4.29 -28.20
CA ARG A 710 -12.48 -5.33 -27.18
C ARG A 710 -11.05 -5.83 -27.15
N LEU A 711 -10.17 -5.16 -27.85
CA LEU A 711 -8.75 -5.51 -27.90
C LEU A 711 -7.96 -4.34 -27.30
N SER A 712 -7.27 -4.60 -26.22
CA SER A 712 -6.38 -3.62 -25.59
C SER A 712 -4.96 -4.17 -25.48
N PHE A 713 -4.01 -3.26 -25.60
CA PHE A 713 -2.59 -3.47 -25.32
C PHE A 713 -2.14 -2.37 -24.36
N SER A 714 -1.34 -2.73 -23.38
CA SER A 714 -0.68 -1.75 -22.50
C SER A 714 0.80 -2.09 -22.39
N LEU A 715 1.64 -1.11 -22.70
CA LEU A 715 3.08 -1.15 -22.48
C LEU A 715 3.41 -0.22 -21.32
N THR A 716 3.97 -0.77 -20.23
CA THR A 716 4.40 -0.02 -19.08
C THR A 716 5.92 -0.02 -18.96
N GLY A 717 6.47 1.05 -18.43
CA GLY A 717 7.87 1.17 -18.09
C GLY A 717 8.04 1.89 -16.76
N LYS A 718 8.95 1.40 -15.91
CA LYS A 718 9.27 1.97 -14.62
C LYS A 718 10.78 2.11 -14.45
N TYR A 719 11.22 3.28 -14.02
CA TYR A 719 12.59 3.58 -13.66
C TYR A 719 12.71 3.93 -12.19
N VAL A 720 13.66 3.30 -11.50
CA VAL A 720 14.05 3.64 -10.13
C VAL A 720 15.55 3.92 -10.14
N GLY A 721 15.95 5.09 -9.63
CA GLY A 721 17.34 5.50 -9.53
C GLY A 721 18.08 4.74 -8.42
N LYS A 722 19.40 4.94 -8.34
CA LYS A 722 20.25 4.36 -7.30
C LYS A 722 19.70 4.67 -5.90
N GLN A 723 19.74 3.68 -5.02
CA GLN A 723 19.35 3.78 -3.62
C GLN A 723 20.49 3.23 -2.76
N TYR A 724 20.76 3.85 -1.62
CA TYR A 724 21.57 3.26 -0.58
C TYR A 724 20.64 2.48 0.36
N PHE A 725 21.04 1.35 0.87
CA PHE A 725 20.23 0.60 1.84
C PHE A 725 20.62 0.90 3.30
N ASP A 726 21.67 1.69 3.52
CA ASP A 726 22.01 2.34 4.78
C ASP A 726 22.21 3.86 4.59
N ASN A 727 22.54 4.57 5.68
CA ASN A 727 22.73 6.02 5.63
C ASN A 727 24.21 6.45 5.47
N THR A 728 25.10 5.56 5.10
CA THR A 728 26.54 5.87 4.98
C THR A 728 26.92 6.43 3.60
N MET A 729 26.07 6.26 2.59
CA MET A 729 26.30 6.61 1.19
C MET A 729 27.45 5.81 0.55
N SER A 730 27.83 4.66 1.11
CA SER A 730 28.83 3.79 0.51
C SER A 730 28.35 3.22 -0.83
N ALA A 731 29.29 3.08 -1.76
CA ALA A 731 28.99 2.50 -3.07
C ALA A 731 28.67 1.00 -2.98
N ASP A 732 29.29 0.30 -2.02
CA ASP A 732 29.14 -1.13 -1.79
C ASP A 732 27.85 -1.46 -1.05
N ARG A 733 27.19 -0.46 -0.47
CA ARG A 733 25.93 -0.57 0.26
C ARG A 733 24.81 0.14 -0.48
N ALA A 734 24.59 -0.28 -1.72
CA ALA A 734 23.63 0.36 -2.62
C ALA A 734 22.92 -0.63 -3.54
N ILE A 735 21.73 -0.25 -3.95
CA ILE A 735 20.94 -0.92 -4.99
C ILE A 735 21.13 -0.11 -6.28
N ASP A 736 21.53 -0.78 -7.35
CA ASP A 736 21.75 -0.17 -8.65
C ASP A 736 20.46 0.38 -9.28
N PRO A 737 20.55 1.45 -10.10
CA PRO A 737 19.37 1.93 -10.81
C PRO A 737 18.89 0.91 -11.85
N TYR A 738 17.57 0.76 -11.94
CA TYR A 738 16.97 -0.18 -12.87
C TYR A 738 15.83 0.43 -13.69
N PHE A 739 15.59 -0.17 -14.85
CA PHE A 739 14.42 0.09 -15.68
C PHE A 739 13.75 -1.23 -16.05
N VAL A 740 12.48 -1.35 -15.76
CA VAL A 740 11.66 -2.53 -16.04
C VAL A 740 10.49 -2.15 -16.91
N SER A 741 10.18 -2.99 -17.89
CA SER A 741 9.01 -2.81 -18.78
C SER A 741 8.16 -4.06 -18.80
N ASN A 742 6.83 -3.87 -18.89
CA ASN A 742 5.87 -4.95 -19.02
C ASN A 742 4.94 -4.68 -20.20
N LEU A 743 4.53 -5.76 -20.88
CA LEU A 743 3.54 -5.73 -21.94
C LEU A 743 2.33 -6.55 -21.52
N SER A 744 1.15 -5.96 -21.59
CA SER A 744 -0.10 -6.69 -21.40
C SER A 744 -0.99 -6.58 -22.63
N ALA A 745 -1.80 -7.61 -22.87
CA ALA A 745 -2.82 -7.66 -23.89
C ALA A 745 -4.09 -8.28 -23.31
N ALA A 746 -5.25 -7.74 -23.68
CA ALA A 746 -6.54 -8.30 -23.32
C ALA A 746 -7.47 -8.33 -24.54
N TYR A 747 -8.24 -9.42 -24.69
CA TYR A 747 -9.24 -9.57 -25.72
C TYR A 747 -10.54 -10.12 -25.17
N GLY A 748 -11.63 -9.37 -25.33
CA GLY A 748 -12.97 -9.71 -24.87
C GLY A 748 -13.85 -10.38 -25.93
N PHE A 749 -14.58 -11.42 -25.54
CA PHE A 749 -15.59 -12.09 -26.36
C PHE A 749 -16.95 -11.98 -25.69
N ARG A 750 -17.99 -11.64 -26.46
CA ARG A 750 -19.38 -11.72 -26.00
C ARG A 750 -19.95 -13.09 -26.30
N LEU A 751 -20.30 -13.85 -25.28
CA LEU A 751 -20.93 -15.18 -25.42
C LEU A 751 -22.45 -14.99 -25.45
N LYS A 752 -23.11 -15.38 -26.55
CA LYS A 752 -24.54 -15.07 -26.88
C LYS A 752 -25.58 -15.40 -25.76
N LYS A 753 -25.25 -16.18 -24.73
CA LYS A 753 -26.11 -16.52 -23.57
C LYS A 753 -25.36 -16.71 -22.27
N ALA A 754 -24.05 -16.48 -22.26
CA ALA A 754 -23.17 -16.84 -21.14
C ALA A 754 -22.28 -15.68 -20.67
N GLY A 755 -22.64 -14.43 -20.96
CA GLY A 755 -21.91 -13.28 -20.45
C GLY A 755 -20.69 -12.89 -21.30
N GLU A 756 -19.61 -12.47 -20.67
CA GLU A 756 -18.37 -11.99 -21.30
C GLU A 756 -17.19 -12.89 -20.90
N LEU A 757 -16.39 -13.26 -21.91
CA LEU A 757 -15.11 -13.97 -21.71
C LEU A 757 -13.97 -13.02 -22.08
N THR A 758 -12.99 -12.86 -21.21
CA THR A 758 -11.78 -12.05 -21.48
C THR A 758 -10.53 -12.93 -21.37
N LEU A 759 -9.73 -12.94 -22.42
CA LEU A 759 -8.40 -13.51 -22.42
C LEU A 759 -7.39 -12.42 -22.10
N ARG A 760 -6.42 -12.70 -21.23
CA ARG A 760 -5.36 -11.78 -20.85
C ARG A 760 -4.01 -12.45 -20.96
N LEU A 761 -3.01 -11.67 -21.36
CA LEU A 761 -1.60 -12.07 -21.37
C LEU A 761 -0.79 -10.93 -20.82
N MET A 762 0.12 -11.21 -19.91
CA MET A 762 1.12 -10.28 -19.41
C MET A 762 2.51 -10.88 -19.56
N VAL A 763 3.41 -10.13 -20.18
CA VAL A 763 4.85 -10.40 -20.19
C VAL A 763 5.50 -9.36 -19.30
N SER A 764 6.08 -9.81 -18.20
CA SER A 764 6.74 -8.97 -17.22
C SER A 764 8.23 -8.97 -17.49
N ASN A 765 8.87 -7.84 -17.18
CA ASN A 765 10.30 -7.60 -17.42
C ASN A 765 10.68 -7.93 -18.89
N LEU A 766 9.96 -7.33 -19.84
CA LEU A 766 10.08 -7.58 -21.27
C LEU A 766 11.53 -7.46 -21.82
N LEU A 767 12.36 -6.64 -21.18
CA LEU A 767 13.76 -6.42 -21.57
C LEU A 767 14.74 -7.33 -20.85
N ASP A 768 14.26 -8.29 -20.05
CA ASP A 768 15.05 -9.23 -19.25
C ASP A 768 16.13 -8.53 -18.40
N THR A 769 15.74 -7.40 -17.79
CA THR A 769 16.65 -6.63 -16.94
C THR A 769 16.94 -7.42 -15.66
N ARG A 770 18.24 -7.60 -15.36
CA ARG A 770 18.67 -8.11 -14.06
C ARG A 770 18.71 -6.97 -13.08
N TYR A 771 17.96 -7.07 -11.97
CA TYR A 771 17.86 -6.02 -10.97
C TYR A 771 17.45 -6.56 -9.61
N GLU A 772 17.76 -5.79 -8.59
CA GLU A 772 17.33 -5.94 -7.21
C GLU A 772 16.46 -4.75 -6.84
N ASN A 773 15.39 -4.96 -6.10
CA ASN A 773 14.52 -3.86 -5.67
C ASN A 773 14.57 -3.61 -4.16
N ASN A 774 15.27 -4.47 -3.42
CA ASN A 774 15.55 -4.33 -2.01
C ASN A 774 16.93 -4.93 -1.70
N ALA A 775 17.53 -4.51 -0.60
CA ALA A 775 18.78 -5.03 -0.06
C ALA A 775 18.91 -4.59 1.39
N TYR A 776 19.76 -5.25 2.17
CA TYR A 776 20.19 -4.80 3.48
C TYR A 776 21.64 -5.23 3.72
N GLY A 777 22.27 -4.69 4.75
CA GLY A 777 23.64 -5.00 5.07
C GLY A 777 24.21 -4.06 6.12
N GLY A 778 25.50 -4.16 6.35
CA GLY A 778 26.18 -3.36 7.33
C GLY A 778 27.68 -3.34 7.12
N MET A 779 28.38 -2.76 8.12
CA MET A 779 29.82 -2.71 8.17
C MET A 779 30.33 -2.92 9.59
N TRP A 780 31.56 -3.40 9.69
CA TRP A 780 32.39 -3.39 10.89
C TRP A 780 33.82 -3.06 10.50
N THR A 781 34.70 -2.89 11.44
CA THR A 781 36.13 -2.79 11.17
C THR A 781 36.87 -3.92 11.90
N GLU A 782 37.95 -4.41 11.29
CA GLU A 782 38.92 -5.33 11.89
C GLU A 782 40.26 -4.61 11.93
N ASP A 783 40.78 -4.32 13.13
CA ASP A 783 41.98 -3.51 13.34
C ASP A 783 41.97 -2.15 12.59
N GLY A 784 40.76 -1.59 12.38
CA GLY A 784 40.53 -0.36 11.66
C GLY A 784 40.28 -0.52 10.14
N ASP A 785 40.43 -1.71 9.59
CA ASP A 785 40.09 -2.00 8.18
C ASP A 785 38.59 -2.27 8.02
N GLU A 786 37.93 -1.50 7.14
CA GLU A 786 36.50 -1.64 6.87
C GLU A 786 36.19 -2.98 6.20
N LYS A 787 35.22 -3.68 6.77
CA LYS A 787 34.56 -4.88 6.24
C LYS A 787 33.10 -4.58 6.00
N THR A 788 32.54 -5.16 4.96
CA THR A 788 31.12 -4.96 4.61
C THR A 788 30.46 -6.28 4.29
N TRP A 789 29.17 -6.35 4.53
CA TRP A 789 28.32 -7.44 4.09
C TRP A 789 27.02 -6.85 3.52
N ALA A 790 26.44 -7.54 2.54
CA ALA A 790 25.18 -7.16 1.93
C ALA A 790 24.41 -8.37 1.44
N TYR A 791 23.09 -8.29 1.53
CA TYR A 791 22.16 -9.25 0.99
C TYR A 791 21.18 -8.52 0.07
N TYR A 792 20.89 -9.10 -1.06
CA TYR A 792 20.07 -8.51 -2.12
C TYR A 792 18.83 -9.36 -2.38
N PHE A 793 17.76 -8.71 -2.88
CA PHE A 793 16.52 -9.36 -3.28
C PHE A 793 16.36 -9.30 -4.81
N PRO A 794 16.92 -10.29 -5.53
CA PRO A 794 16.90 -10.32 -6.98
C PRO A 794 15.49 -10.58 -7.50
N GLN A 795 15.12 -9.86 -8.54
CA GLN A 795 13.84 -9.98 -9.19
C GLN A 795 13.92 -10.86 -10.44
N ALA A 796 12.80 -11.51 -10.76
CA ALA A 796 12.70 -12.40 -11.92
C ALA A 796 13.03 -11.66 -13.23
N GLY A 797 13.75 -12.34 -14.11
CA GLY A 797 13.94 -11.93 -15.50
C GLY A 797 12.62 -11.93 -16.27
N ILE A 798 12.69 -12.01 -17.59
CA ILE A 798 11.47 -12.08 -18.41
C ILE A 798 10.59 -13.26 -17.99
N ASN A 799 9.32 -12.98 -17.70
CA ASN A 799 8.34 -13.98 -17.28
C ASN A 799 6.95 -13.62 -17.81
N TYR A 800 6.03 -14.57 -17.79
CA TYR A 800 4.70 -14.38 -18.37
C TYR A 800 3.60 -14.96 -17.49
N THR A 801 2.41 -14.38 -17.61
CA THR A 801 1.16 -14.87 -17.03
C THR A 801 0.04 -14.75 -18.05
N ALA A 802 -0.69 -15.83 -18.26
CA ALA A 802 -1.91 -15.85 -19.08
C ALA A 802 -3.13 -16.09 -18.20
N GLY A 803 -4.24 -15.43 -18.50
CA GLY A 803 -5.46 -15.54 -17.72
C GLY A 803 -6.72 -15.56 -18.58
N ILE A 804 -7.77 -16.16 -18.02
CA ILE A 804 -9.12 -16.22 -18.56
C ILE A 804 -10.06 -15.73 -17.49
N SER A 805 -10.86 -14.73 -17.82
CA SER A 805 -11.95 -14.23 -16.98
C SER A 805 -13.28 -14.51 -17.68
N ILE A 806 -14.24 -15.01 -16.94
CA ILE A 806 -15.63 -15.18 -17.42
C ILE A 806 -16.57 -14.50 -16.44
N SER A 807 -17.56 -13.77 -16.97
CA SER A 807 -18.61 -13.13 -16.17
C SER A 807 -19.99 -13.39 -16.78
N PHE A 808 -20.98 -13.63 -15.93
CA PHE A 808 -22.36 -14.01 -16.28
C PHE A 808 -23.34 -12.97 -15.77
#